data_90efa93362ee3b0723c3fd1d5a7fd2f1
#
_entry.id   90efa93362ee3b0723c3fd1d5a7fd2f1
#
_cell.length_a   1.000
_cell.length_b   1.000
_cell.length_c   1.000
_cell.angle_alpha   90.00
_cell.angle_beta   90.00
_cell.angle_gamma   90.00
#
_symmetry.space_group_name_H-M   'P 1'
#
loop_
_entity.id
_entity.type
_entity.pdbx_description
1 polymer ?
#
loop_
_entity_poly.entity_id
_entity_poly.type
_entity_poly.pdbx_seq_one_letter_code
_entity_poly.pdbx_strand_id
1 'polypeptide(L)'
;MKKTTLLFLIGLCATVLGADVVKLENRVLQMELGRTPAPYIEKVVHKGSGQPVIVNPAHKNLFSILLATADGGPTTIESSQASESSISAESSGKVTLRYGKFPAGNLTVEVTVMCSDDNPETFWSIRIDNKTGRQIKAVRFPQVLAVPAIGNAQDDGIVLPAFAGTLIENPAANWKNGQSVTLDYPGNLSAQFIAYQDRTAGLFLTSRDTRGYPMSFTVFKQPDGYRFWHEFKPVTSATNWQSPYPVALGVTQGTWHDTADQYKRWAVQQSWCAKKLAERTDIPTWLKDGPDVHVCEVRIYNGARAANGSYYPKIQDHLRTFRDKIDGPVVAMLAGWENHRRWTGGDYFPIFDAIKAKPIIRALREDGFRPFFYLSGGFYTFWNEGIDGGEISAAQKFRPAFVRDEKLGKPKEYVLNESNPGGDWKRHSYAFCVNAPQTKEFFCDVIAQAHTLGIDVLQLDQTTSGAGDACYSTTHNHIPGIGLYQSEGFWALLDTMRQYGKSLAPDFALLHEEVHEQLIPHLDGFHVREYYEKRWYRGYPGAAGIPLFSYLYHEYALGYGGDSAMLSKDNNRWHVRCHALNLVTGRTPGGSIWSSQQSMYDAHPDQIGMIRNHSRLLKTRAKDCLMLGRMLHPFELKTPTLTIAAPAQRGGKWTQETMTTPAVLTSSWLSPSGRIGHLFVNIAESPQPVEVNLDTRNASAAKSYDGEIYRSTTGEIFKPLWHNQMLPKKFTAKLEPGEAVFIELRESGQ
;
A
#
# COMPACT_ATOMS: atom_id res chain seq x y z
N MET A 1 58.16 10.22 -11.13
CA MET A 1 56.83 9.95 -11.68
C MET A 1 56.73 8.44 -11.93
N LYS A 2 56.18 7.68 -10.96
CA LYS A 2 55.85 6.26 -11.15
C LYS A 2 54.35 6.18 -11.53
N LYS A 3 54.11 5.72 -12.77
CA LYS A 3 52.76 5.39 -13.24
C LYS A 3 52.36 4.07 -12.58
N THR A 4 51.44 4.12 -11.64
CA THR A 4 50.75 2.94 -11.11
C THR A 4 49.61 2.62 -12.07
N THR A 5 49.77 1.59 -12.86
CA THR A 5 48.72 1.03 -13.71
C THR A 5 47.79 0.24 -12.81
N LEU A 6 46.58 0.80 -12.60
CA LEU A 6 45.49 0.12 -11.90
C LEU A 6 44.89 -0.88 -12.90
N LEU A 7 45.19 -2.16 -12.75
CA LEU A 7 44.52 -3.25 -13.47
C LEU A 7 43.08 -3.33 -12.85
N PHE A 8 42.10 -2.88 -13.61
CA PHE A 8 40.71 -3.25 -13.35
C PHE A 8 40.56 -4.73 -13.78
N LEU A 9 40.50 -5.62 -12.80
CA LEU A 9 39.95 -6.96 -13.02
C LEU A 9 38.45 -6.81 -13.32
N ILE A 10 38.12 -6.88 -14.61
CA ILE A 10 36.74 -7.04 -15.08
C ILE A 10 36.35 -8.46 -14.67
N GLY A 11 35.53 -8.59 -13.61
CA GLY A 11 34.97 -9.87 -13.20
C GLY A 11 34.08 -10.42 -14.33
N LEU A 12 34.30 -11.65 -14.73
CA LEU A 12 33.48 -12.37 -15.72
C LEU A 12 32.06 -12.56 -15.12
N CYS A 13 31.09 -11.79 -15.59
CA CYS A 13 29.69 -11.95 -15.18
C CYS A 13 28.97 -13.15 -15.80
N ALA A 14 29.57 -13.82 -16.81
CA ALA A 14 28.94 -14.98 -17.45
C ALA A 14 29.97 -15.98 -17.89
N THR A 15 29.86 -17.24 -17.44
CA THR A 15 30.69 -18.38 -17.87
C THR A 15 29.84 -19.55 -18.34
N VAL A 16 30.24 -20.23 -19.40
CA VAL A 16 29.60 -21.47 -19.84
C VAL A 16 30.26 -22.62 -19.09
N LEU A 17 29.54 -23.27 -18.18
CA LEU A 17 29.96 -24.44 -17.44
C LEU A 17 29.31 -25.67 -18.04
N GLY A 18 30.03 -26.42 -18.90
CA GLY A 18 29.55 -27.67 -19.49
C GLY A 18 28.47 -27.50 -20.58
N ALA A 19 27.96 -28.64 -21.11
CA ALA A 19 26.99 -28.65 -22.21
C ALA A 19 25.58 -28.19 -21.80
N ASP A 20 25.19 -28.32 -20.52
CA ASP A 20 23.78 -28.22 -20.07
C ASP A 20 23.43 -26.96 -19.27
N VAL A 21 24.39 -26.21 -18.73
CA VAL A 21 24.12 -25.05 -17.82
C VAL A 21 24.95 -23.83 -18.19
N VAL A 22 24.34 -22.66 -18.17
CA VAL A 22 24.99 -21.35 -18.24
C VAL A 22 24.95 -20.67 -16.88
N LYS A 23 26.09 -20.24 -16.37
CA LYS A 23 26.23 -19.56 -15.09
C LYS A 23 26.33 -18.04 -15.28
N LEU A 24 25.48 -17.30 -14.58
CA LEU A 24 25.54 -15.87 -14.36
C LEU A 24 25.89 -15.62 -12.91
N GLU A 25 26.88 -14.80 -12.63
CA GLU A 25 27.19 -14.46 -11.24
C GLU A 25 27.77 -13.06 -11.11
N ASN A 26 27.57 -12.49 -9.94
CA ASN A 26 28.18 -11.26 -9.49
C ASN A 26 28.67 -11.42 -8.03
N ARG A 27 28.96 -10.34 -7.33
CA ARG A 27 29.42 -10.42 -5.93
C ARG A 27 28.38 -10.94 -4.97
N VAL A 28 27.08 -10.80 -5.27
CA VAL A 28 25.97 -11.05 -4.35
C VAL A 28 25.21 -12.32 -4.69
N LEU A 29 24.96 -12.58 -5.98
CA LEU A 29 24.15 -13.71 -6.43
C LEU A 29 24.91 -14.60 -7.41
N GLN A 30 24.53 -15.88 -7.44
CA GLN A 30 24.85 -16.84 -8.49
C GLN A 30 23.56 -17.39 -9.07
N MET A 31 23.42 -17.38 -10.39
CA MET A 31 22.29 -17.93 -11.13
C MET A 31 22.75 -18.95 -12.14
N GLU A 32 22.04 -20.05 -12.22
CA GLU A 32 22.24 -21.12 -13.19
C GLU A 32 21.03 -21.22 -14.12
N LEU A 33 21.28 -21.18 -15.42
CA LEU A 33 20.25 -21.31 -16.46
C LEU A 33 20.41 -22.70 -17.11
N GLY A 34 19.39 -23.54 -16.96
CA GLY A 34 19.28 -24.83 -17.61
C GLY A 34 18.87 -24.69 -19.08
N ARG A 35 19.24 -25.68 -19.93
CA ARG A 35 18.99 -25.65 -21.38
C ARG A 35 17.86 -26.57 -21.83
N THR A 36 17.48 -27.57 -21.04
CA THR A 36 16.59 -28.67 -21.44
C THR A 36 15.34 -28.74 -20.56
N PRO A 37 14.11 -28.74 -21.13
CA PRO A 37 13.76 -28.85 -22.56
C PRO A 37 13.95 -27.55 -23.37
N ALA A 38 13.92 -26.38 -22.73
CA ALA A 38 14.23 -25.07 -23.28
C ALA A 38 14.80 -24.21 -22.14
N PRO A 39 15.45 -23.06 -22.38
CA PRO A 39 16.06 -22.25 -21.34
C PRO A 39 15.12 -21.90 -20.18
N TYR A 40 15.56 -22.09 -18.94
CA TYR A 40 14.83 -21.77 -17.72
C TYR A 40 15.81 -21.43 -16.58
N ILE A 41 15.29 -20.84 -15.49
CA ILE A 41 16.09 -20.58 -14.27
C ILE A 41 16.14 -21.88 -13.46
N GLU A 42 17.30 -22.52 -13.37
CA GLU A 42 17.48 -23.77 -12.65
C GLU A 42 17.77 -23.54 -11.17
N LYS A 43 18.64 -22.58 -10.87
CA LYS A 43 19.08 -22.30 -9.51
C LYS A 43 19.46 -20.84 -9.31
N VAL A 44 19.15 -20.31 -8.14
CA VAL A 44 19.65 -19.00 -7.67
C VAL A 44 20.11 -19.14 -6.22
N VAL A 45 21.32 -18.65 -5.95
CA VAL A 45 21.96 -18.71 -4.63
C VAL A 45 22.35 -17.30 -4.18
N HIS A 46 22.06 -16.98 -2.92
CA HIS A 46 22.61 -15.82 -2.24
C HIS A 46 24.04 -16.14 -1.80
N LYS A 47 25.05 -15.51 -2.43
CA LYS A 47 26.49 -15.89 -2.23
C LYS A 47 26.96 -15.64 -0.81
N GLY A 48 26.47 -14.57 -0.14
CA GLY A 48 26.89 -14.23 1.22
C GLY A 48 26.57 -15.30 2.26
N SER A 49 25.41 -15.95 2.15
CA SER A 49 24.99 -17.02 3.06
C SER A 49 25.20 -18.44 2.48
N GLY A 50 25.42 -18.55 1.17
CA GLY A 50 25.44 -19.83 0.46
C GLY A 50 24.06 -20.48 0.30
N GLN A 51 22.97 -19.83 0.74
CA GLN A 51 21.62 -20.39 0.69
C GLN A 51 21.02 -20.32 -0.72
N PRO A 52 20.46 -21.42 -1.24
CA PRO A 52 19.67 -21.38 -2.45
C PRO A 52 18.28 -20.80 -2.16
N VAL A 53 17.85 -19.88 -3.00
CA VAL A 53 16.48 -19.31 -2.95
C VAL A 53 15.60 -19.84 -4.08
N ILE A 54 16.20 -20.34 -5.15
CA ILE A 54 15.55 -21.09 -6.23
C ILE A 54 16.32 -22.38 -6.43
N VAL A 55 15.60 -23.50 -6.45
CA VAL A 55 16.07 -24.80 -6.95
C VAL A 55 14.89 -25.40 -7.72
N ASN A 56 15.06 -25.55 -9.03
CA ASN A 56 13.92 -25.82 -9.91
C ASN A 56 14.06 -27.16 -10.69
N PRO A 57 13.91 -28.31 -10.05
CA PRO A 57 13.97 -29.59 -10.73
C PRO A 57 12.73 -29.92 -11.57
N ALA A 58 11.57 -29.40 -11.20
CA ALA A 58 10.27 -29.77 -11.77
C ALA A 58 9.65 -28.72 -12.68
N HIS A 59 9.77 -27.41 -12.32
CA HIS A 59 9.12 -26.32 -13.08
C HIS A 59 10.08 -25.71 -14.09
N LYS A 60 10.18 -26.29 -15.29
CA LYS A 60 11.10 -25.87 -16.33
C LYS A 60 10.52 -24.84 -17.31
N ASN A 61 9.73 -23.90 -16.81
CA ASN A 61 9.14 -22.81 -17.58
C ASN A 61 9.67 -21.45 -17.11
N LEU A 62 10.15 -20.63 -18.05
CA LEU A 62 10.57 -19.26 -17.80
C LEU A 62 9.42 -18.26 -18.02
N PHE A 63 8.56 -18.55 -18.99
CA PHE A 63 7.40 -17.71 -19.30
C PHE A 63 6.20 -18.55 -19.77
N SER A 64 5.01 -17.92 -19.66
CA SER A 64 3.83 -18.37 -20.40
C SER A 64 3.16 -17.20 -21.10
N ILE A 65 2.63 -17.45 -22.31
CA ILE A 65 1.94 -16.48 -23.15
C ILE A 65 0.50 -16.93 -23.31
N LEU A 66 -0.43 -16.07 -22.92
CA LEU A 66 -1.86 -16.30 -23.09
C LEU A 66 -2.32 -15.69 -24.41
N LEU A 67 -2.69 -16.53 -25.37
CA LEU A 67 -3.24 -16.11 -26.65
C LEU A 67 -4.76 -16.23 -26.68
N ALA A 68 -5.44 -15.26 -27.29
CA ALA A 68 -6.85 -15.39 -27.61
C ALA A 68 -7.07 -16.47 -28.67
N THR A 69 -8.18 -17.21 -28.59
CA THR A 69 -8.60 -18.12 -29.66
C THR A 69 -9.71 -17.51 -30.47
N ALA A 70 -9.86 -17.98 -31.74
CA ALA A 70 -10.97 -17.59 -32.59
C ALA A 70 -12.33 -17.97 -31.98
N ASP A 71 -12.37 -19.07 -31.23
CA ASP A 71 -13.58 -19.65 -30.61
C ASP A 71 -13.84 -19.18 -29.17
N GLY A 72 -13.07 -18.18 -28.67
CA GLY A 72 -13.30 -17.53 -27.38
C GLY A 72 -12.60 -18.15 -26.18
N GLY A 73 -11.95 -19.31 -26.30
CA GLY A 73 -11.14 -19.91 -25.23
C GLY A 73 -9.66 -19.49 -25.33
N PRO A 74 -8.97 -19.10 -24.24
CA PRO A 74 -7.57 -18.76 -24.29
C PRO A 74 -6.70 -20.00 -24.43
N THR A 75 -5.59 -19.89 -25.20
CA THR A 75 -4.55 -20.92 -25.28
C THR A 75 -3.30 -20.43 -24.58
N THR A 76 -2.79 -21.22 -23.62
CA THR A 76 -1.54 -20.93 -22.96
C THR A 76 -0.38 -21.64 -23.68
N ILE A 77 0.67 -20.89 -23.97
CA ILE A 77 1.94 -21.39 -24.53
C ILE A 77 2.99 -21.28 -23.43
N GLU A 78 3.66 -22.38 -23.13
CA GLU A 78 4.72 -22.47 -22.15
C GLU A 78 6.11 -22.44 -22.84
N SER A 79 7.12 -21.82 -22.22
CA SER A 79 8.48 -21.75 -22.78
C SER A 79 9.08 -23.13 -23.03
N SER A 80 8.76 -24.13 -22.20
CA SER A 80 9.21 -25.52 -22.34
C SER A 80 8.69 -26.23 -23.59
N GLN A 81 7.67 -25.68 -24.27
CA GLN A 81 7.11 -26.23 -25.51
C GLN A 81 7.89 -25.82 -26.77
N ALA A 82 8.88 -24.93 -26.64
CA ALA A 82 9.74 -24.56 -27.76
C ALA A 82 10.63 -25.74 -28.17
N SER A 83 10.50 -26.21 -29.42
CA SER A 83 11.32 -27.30 -29.94
C SER A 83 12.68 -26.82 -30.47
N GLU A 84 12.87 -25.51 -30.67
CA GLU A 84 14.15 -24.87 -30.93
C GLU A 84 14.44 -23.81 -29.91
N SER A 85 15.61 -23.85 -29.30
CA SER A 85 16.06 -22.86 -28.34
C SER A 85 17.56 -22.68 -28.30
N SER A 86 18.04 -21.52 -27.87
CA SER A 86 19.46 -21.25 -27.68
C SER A 86 19.73 -20.31 -26.53
N ILE A 87 20.91 -20.40 -25.94
CA ILE A 87 21.47 -19.44 -24.97
C ILE A 87 22.79 -18.93 -25.54
N SER A 88 22.89 -17.59 -25.63
CA SER A 88 24.16 -16.90 -25.95
C SER A 88 24.50 -15.95 -24.80
N ALA A 89 25.77 -16.01 -24.36
CA ALA A 89 26.29 -15.15 -23.30
C ALA A 89 27.33 -14.21 -23.88
N GLU A 90 27.28 -12.94 -23.53
CA GLU A 90 28.22 -11.91 -23.87
C GLU A 90 29.10 -11.57 -22.65
N SER A 91 30.35 -11.17 -22.89
CA SER A 91 31.28 -10.77 -21.82
C SER A 91 30.84 -9.55 -21.00
N SER A 92 29.84 -8.82 -21.47
CA SER A 92 29.26 -7.65 -20.79
C SER A 92 28.26 -7.99 -19.65
N GLY A 93 28.10 -9.28 -19.29
CA GLY A 93 27.10 -9.73 -18.35
C GLY A 93 25.68 -9.82 -18.95
N LYS A 94 25.56 -9.72 -20.27
CA LYS A 94 24.33 -9.90 -21.03
C LYS A 94 24.17 -11.32 -21.51
N VAL A 95 23.01 -11.91 -21.29
CA VAL A 95 22.61 -13.21 -21.83
C VAL A 95 21.36 -13.07 -22.66
N THR A 96 21.34 -13.70 -23.83
CA THR A 96 20.17 -13.75 -24.71
C THR A 96 19.67 -15.18 -24.83
N LEU A 97 18.38 -15.38 -24.53
CA LEU A 97 17.70 -16.68 -24.67
C LEU A 97 16.72 -16.56 -25.85
N ARG A 98 16.73 -17.53 -26.75
CA ARG A 98 15.82 -17.58 -27.90
C ARG A 98 15.02 -18.87 -27.88
N TYR A 99 13.73 -18.73 -28.28
CA TYR A 99 12.76 -19.82 -28.32
C TYR A 99 11.97 -19.73 -29.62
N GLY A 100 11.79 -20.87 -30.27
CA GLY A 100 11.06 -20.98 -31.54
C GLY A 100 10.40 -22.32 -31.74
N LYS A 101 9.66 -22.44 -32.84
CA LYS A 101 8.92 -23.65 -33.21
C LYS A 101 7.99 -24.17 -32.12
N PHE A 102 7.07 -23.30 -31.70
CA PHE A 102 6.02 -23.68 -30.75
C PHE A 102 4.87 -24.45 -31.46
N PRO A 103 4.21 -25.40 -30.77
CA PRO A 103 3.05 -26.13 -31.34
C PRO A 103 1.90 -25.21 -31.77
N ALA A 104 1.76 -24.03 -31.14
CA ALA A 104 0.72 -23.06 -31.44
C ALA A 104 0.90 -22.30 -32.76
N GLY A 105 2.01 -22.51 -33.49
CA GLY A 105 2.29 -21.91 -34.78
C GLY A 105 3.51 -20.98 -34.79
N ASN A 106 3.58 -20.06 -35.73
CA ASN A 106 4.73 -19.20 -35.99
C ASN A 106 4.83 -18.11 -34.90
N LEU A 107 5.57 -18.46 -33.83
CA LEU A 107 5.88 -17.62 -32.68
C LEU A 107 7.37 -17.74 -32.37
N THR A 108 8.05 -16.61 -32.17
CA THR A 108 9.41 -16.58 -31.65
C THR A 108 9.48 -15.66 -30.45
N VAL A 109 10.30 -16.04 -29.47
CA VAL A 109 10.50 -15.26 -28.23
C VAL A 109 11.98 -15.05 -28.01
N GLU A 110 12.36 -13.82 -27.70
CA GLU A 110 13.70 -13.45 -27.27
C GLU A 110 13.65 -12.86 -25.87
N VAL A 111 14.46 -13.40 -24.96
CA VAL A 111 14.62 -12.89 -23.60
C VAL A 111 16.04 -12.38 -23.46
N THR A 112 16.17 -11.18 -22.91
CA THR A 112 17.46 -10.58 -22.55
C THR A 112 17.59 -10.50 -21.04
N VAL A 113 18.71 -10.96 -20.51
CA VAL A 113 19.08 -10.87 -19.09
C VAL A 113 20.33 -10.03 -18.96
N MET A 114 20.31 -9.06 -18.04
CA MET A 114 21.45 -8.22 -17.69
C MET A 114 21.84 -8.46 -16.24
N CYS A 115 23.10 -8.69 -15.99
CA CYS A 115 23.70 -8.85 -14.66
C CYS A 115 24.87 -7.87 -14.52
N SER A 116 24.97 -7.15 -13.43
CA SER A 116 26.07 -6.23 -13.11
C SER A 116 26.73 -6.58 -11.78
N ASP A 117 28.02 -6.21 -11.61
CA ASP A 117 28.86 -6.71 -10.52
C ASP A 117 28.37 -6.38 -9.10
N ASP A 118 27.78 -5.21 -8.91
CA ASP A 118 27.42 -4.71 -7.57
C ASP A 118 25.90 -4.70 -7.29
N ASN A 119 25.10 -5.29 -8.20
CA ASN A 119 23.64 -5.28 -8.04
C ASN A 119 23.13 -6.65 -7.57
N PRO A 120 22.38 -6.74 -6.47
CA PRO A 120 21.75 -7.99 -6.02
C PRO A 120 20.64 -8.49 -6.97
N GLU A 121 20.38 -7.78 -8.06
CA GLU A 121 19.32 -8.05 -9.02
C GLU A 121 19.86 -8.26 -10.43
N THR A 122 19.16 -9.12 -11.19
CA THR A 122 19.28 -9.27 -12.64
C THR A 122 18.06 -8.66 -13.31
N PHE A 123 18.24 -8.02 -14.47
CA PHE A 123 17.17 -7.34 -15.19
C PHE A 123 16.76 -8.14 -16.43
N TRP A 124 15.47 -8.40 -16.56
CA TRP A 124 14.88 -9.29 -17.54
C TRP A 124 13.92 -8.54 -18.45
N SER A 125 14.09 -8.70 -19.77
CA SER A 125 13.19 -8.18 -20.79
C SER A 125 12.81 -9.30 -21.75
N ILE A 126 11.57 -9.24 -22.29
CA ILE A 126 11.04 -10.23 -23.20
C ILE A 126 10.45 -9.57 -24.44
N ARG A 127 10.75 -10.11 -25.61
CA ARG A 127 10.20 -9.72 -26.91
C ARG A 127 9.54 -10.92 -27.57
N ILE A 128 8.35 -10.72 -28.11
CA ILE A 128 7.55 -11.74 -28.78
C ILE A 128 7.27 -11.27 -30.20
N ASP A 129 7.71 -12.03 -31.19
CA ASP A 129 7.30 -11.90 -32.59
C ASP A 129 6.20 -12.94 -32.84
N ASN A 130 4.96 -12.44 -32.92
CA ASN A 130 3.76 -13.26 -32.96
C ASN A 130 3.12 -13.21 -34.35
N LYS A 131 3.32 -14.27 -35.13
CA LYS A 131 2.71 -14.47 -36.45
C LYS A 131 1.61 -15.54 -36.46
N THR A 132 1.03 -15.81 -35.27
CA THR A 132 -0.06 -16.81 -35.14
C THR A 132 -1.43 -16.28 -35.58
N GLY A 133 -1.56 -14.97 -35.83
CA GLY A 133 -2.84 -14.31 -36.08
C GLY A 133 -3.72 -14.13 -34.83
N ARG A 134 -3.26 -14.51 -33.64
CA ARG A 134 -3.98 -14.45 -32.37
C ARG A 134 -3.45 -13.30 -31.52
N GLN A 135 -4.32 -12.64 -30.77
CA GLN A 135 -3.94 -11.57 -29.85
C GLN A 135 -3.23 -12.12 -28.61
N ILE A 136 -2.18 -11.43 -28.15
CA ILE A 136 -1.55 -11.69 -26.85
C ILE A 136 -2.41 -11.01 -25.78
N LYS A 137 -2.97 -11.79 -24.86
CA LYS A 137 -3.82 -11.29 -23.76
C LYS A 137 -3.02 -11.03 -22.49
N ALA A 138 -2.03 -11.88 -22.19
CA ALA A 138 -1.14 -11.73 -21.04
C ALA A 138 0.20 -12.43 -21.28
N VAL A 139 1.24 -11.98 -20.59
CA VAL A 139 2.56 -12.61 -20.56
C VAL A 139 3.02 -12.74 -19.12
N ARG A 140 3.15 -13.97 -18.61
CA ARG A 140 3.73 -14.26 -17.30
C ARG A 140 5.23 -14.44 -17.47
N PHE A 141 6.01 -13.55 -16.84
CA PHE A 141 7.46 -13.53 -17.02
C PHE A 141 8.16 -12.60 -16.00
N PRO A 142 9.31 -13.03 -15.42
CA PRO A 142 9.76 -14.41 -15.36
C PRO A 142 8.87 -15.24 -14.43
N GLN A 143 8.86 -16.56 -14.65
CA GLN A 143 8.28 -17.54 -13.74
C GLN A 143 9.41 -18.26 -13.03
N VAL A 144 9.30 -18.40 -11.71
CA VAL A 144 10.32 -19.07 -10.88
C VAL A 144 9.68 -19.94 -9.82
N LEU A 145 10.38 -20.99 -9.43
CA LEU A 145 10.00 -21.83 -8.29
C LEU A 145 11.03 -21.62 -7.18
N ALA A 146 10.62 -20.89 -6.14
CA ALA A 146 11.40 -20.76 -4.91
C ALA A 146 11.37 -22.05 -4.10
N VAL A 147 12.44 -22.28 -3.33
CA VAL A 147 12.55 -23.42 -2.43
C VAL A 147 11.40 -23.49 -1.42
N PRO A 148 11.02 -24.68 -0.92
CA PRO A 148 9.95 -24.82 0.07
C PRO A 148 10.31 -24.23 1.44
N ALA A 149 11.61 -24.06 1.72
CA ALA A 149 12.14 -23.39 2.91
C ALA A 149 13.54 -22.82 2.61
N ILE A 150 13.80 -21.61 3.15
CA ILE A 150 15.11 -20.95 3.11
C ILE A 150 15.75 -21.15 4.49
N GLY A 151 16.45 -22.21 4.77
CA GLY A 151 16.95 -22.48 6.11
C GLY A 151 15.87 -23.07 7.03
N ASN A 152 15.44 -22.33 8.06
CA ASN A 152 14.35 -22.79 8.96
C ASN A 152 12.99 -22.25 8.47
N ALA A 153 12.12 -23.13 7.99
CA ALA A 153 10.81 -22.77 7.47
C ALA A 153 9.91 -21.97 8.44
N GLN A 154 10.16 -22.01 9.75
CA GLN A 154 9.41 -21.23 10.75
C GLN A 154 9.73 -19.73 10.68
N ASP A 155 10.92 -19.38 10.20
CA ASP A 155 11.40 -18.00 10.09
C ASP A 155 11.12 -17.38 8.71
N ASP A 156 10.62 -18.20 7.77
CA ASP A 156 10.29 -17.75 6.43
C ASP A 156 9.08 -16.82 6.41
N GLY A 157 9.14 -15.84 5.53
CA GLY A 157 8.05 -14.89 5.30
C GLY A 157 7.87 -14.51 3.84
N ILE A 158 6.62 -14.28 3.43
CA ILE A 158 6.32 -13.67 2.13
C ILE A 158 5.95 -12.21 2.36
N VAL A 159 6.73 -11.29 1.80
CA VAL A 159 6.49 -9.84 1.88
C VAL A 159 5.68 -9.39 0.69
N LEU A 160 4.53 -8.79 0.96
CA LEU A 160 3.60 -8.27 -0.04
C LEU A 160 3.33 -6.79 0.24
N PRO A 161 3.58 -5.86 -0.68
CA PRO A 161 3.10 -4.47 -0.58
C PRO A 161 1.58 -4.40 -0.83
N ALA A 162 0.82 -5.31 -0.25
CA ALA A 162 -0.62 -5.32 -0.34
C ALA A 162 -1.17 -4.23 0.59
N PHE A 163 -1.86 -3.24 0.01
CA PHE A 163 -2.26 -2.01 0.70
C PHE A 163 -1.05 -1.33 1.36
N ALA A 164 -1.05 -1.11 2.68
CA ALA A 164 0.12 -0.53 3.34
C ALA A 164 1.22 -1.53 3.72
N GLY A 165 0.99 -2.81 3.52
CA GLY A 165 1.97 -3.88 3.66
C GLY A 165 1.48 -5.10 4.43
N THR A 166 1.86 -6.27 3.93
CA THR A 166 1.54 -7.58 4.51
C THR A 166 2.78 -8.44 4.58
N LEU A 167 2.96 -9.10 5.71
CA LEU A 167 3.88 -10.22 5.88
C LEU A 167 3.07 -11.49 6.09
N ILE A 168 3.27 -12.50 5.26
CA ILE A 168 2.75 -13.86 5.51
C ILE A 168 3.85 -14.62 6.26
N GLU A 169 3.66 -14.81 7.55
CA GLU A 169 4.60 -15.50 8.41
C GLU A 169 4.46 -17.01 8.27
N ASN A 170 5.58 -17.73 8.28
CA ASN A 170 5.65 -19.19 8.20
C ASN A 170 4.69 -19.78 7.16
N PRO A 171 4.85 -19.44 5.87
CA PRO A 171 3.92 -19.90 4.83
C PRO A 171 3.95 -21.42 4.64
N ALA A 172 5.01 -22.10 5.11
CA ALA A 172 5.10 -23.54 5.08
C ALA A 172 4.01 -24.20 5.95
N ALA A 173 3.80 -23.70 7.16
CA ALA A 173 2.79 -24.18 8.09
C ALA A 173 1.39 -23.59 7.82
N ASN A 174 1.33 -22.32 7.43
CA ASN A 174 0.07 -21.59 7.33
C ASN A 174 -0.67 -21.79 6.01
N TRP A 175 0.03 -22.04 4.91
CA TRP A 175 -0.58 -22.23 3.60
C TRP A 175 -0.71 -23.71 3.23
N LYS A 176 -1.78 -24.04 2.52
CA LYS A 176 -1.98 -25.38 1.91
C LYS A 176 -1.51 -25.36 0.46
N ASN A 177 -1.12 -26.52 -0.08
CA ASN A 177 -0.87 -26.68 -1.50
C ASN A 177 -2.09 -26.25 -2.33
N GLY A 178 -1.87 -25.54 -3.43
CA GLY A 178 -2.93 -24.93 -4.24
C GLY A 178 -3.35 -23.52 -3.79
N GLN A 179 -2.90 -23.05 -2.64
CA GLN A 179 -3.21 -21.71 -2.16
C GLN A 179 -2.35 -20.67 -2.89
N SER A 180 -2.98 -19.56 -3.26
CA SER A 180 -2.32 -18.48 -3.99
C SER A 180 -2.80 -17.10 -3.57
N VAL A 181 -1.98 -16.11 -3.86
CA VAL A 181 -2.36 -14.70 -3.86
C VAL A 181 -1.92 -14.06 -5.17
N THR A 182 -2.84 -13.34 -5.82
CA THR A 182 -2.56 -12.50 -6.98
C THR A 182 -2.96 -11.08 -6.64
N LEU A 183 -2.06 -10.15 -6.87
CA LEU A 183 -2.21 -8.73 -6.56
C LEU A 183 -1.95 -7.90 -7.79
N ASP A 184 -2.88 -7.01 -8.11
CA ASP A 184 -2.81 -6.11 -9.27
C ASP A 184 -2.07 -4.81 -8.91
N TYR A 185 -1.34 -4.28 -9.90
CA TYR A 185 -0.70 -2.97 -9.87
C TYR A 185 -0.93 -2.22 -11.19
N PRO A 186 -1.29 -0.95 -11.18
CA PRO A 186 -1.88 -0.29 -10.02
C PRO A 186 -3.12 -1.03 -9.54
N GLY A 187 -3.29 -1.18 -8.23
CA GLY A 187 -4.37 -1.96 -7.65
C GLY A 187 -4.13 -2.19 -6.15
N ASN A 188 -4.28 -3.43 -5.72
CA ASN A 188 -4.05 -3.81 -4.33
C ASN A 188 -2.56 -3.75 -3.92
N LEU A 189 -1.64 -3.74 -4.87
CA LEU A 189 -0.22 -3.47 -4.61
C LEU A 189 0.04 -1.97 -4.55
N SER A 190 0.57 -1.50 -3.45
CA SER A 190 1.00 -0.11 -3.25
C SER A 190 2.42 0.18 -3.77
N ALA A 191 3.22 -0.86 -4.01
CA ALA A 191 4.56 -0.84 -4.58
C ALA A 191 4.81 -2.08 -5.44
N GLN A 192 5.81 -2.06 -6.33
CA GLN A 192 5.96 -2.99 -7.45
C GLN A 192 6.87 -4.17 -7.14
N PHE A 193 6.71 -4.85 -6.02
CA PHE A 193 7.53 -6.03 -5.72
C PHE A 193 6.78 -7.07 -4.88
N ILE A 194 7.34 -8.28 -4.85
CA ILE A 194 7.03 -9.34 -3.88
C ILE A 194 8.33 -10.02 -3.49
N ALA A 195 8.42 -10.55 -2.26
CA ALA A 195 9.60 -11.28 -1.81
C ALA A 195 9.23 -12.49 -0.95
N TYR A 196 10.12 -13.49 -0.96
CA TYR A 196 10.07 -14.64 -0.06
C TYR A 196 11.43 -14.75 0.62
N GLN A 197 11.47 -14.70 1.93
CA GLN A 197 12.73 -14.52 2.66
C GLN A 197 12.70 -15.12 4.06
N ASP A 198 13.91 -15.38 4.56
CA ASP A 198 14.25 -15.46 5.97
C ASP A 198 15.37 -14.44 6.31
N ARG A 199 15.95 -14.52 7.52
CA ARG A 199 17.05 -13.61 7.92
C ARG A 199 18.36 -13.85 7.15
N THR A 200 18.53 -15.01 6.52
CA THR A 200 19.80 -15.43 5.88
C THR A 200 19.82 -15.17 4.40
N ALA A 201 18.68 -15.30 3.74
CA ALA A 201 18.53 -15.08 2.30
C ALA A 201 17.08 -14.85 1.92
N GLY A 202 16.82 -14.42 0.68
CA GLY A 202 15.48 -14.30 0.13
C GLY A 202 15.49 -14.13 -1.38
N LEU A 203 14.36 -14.46 -1.99
CA LEU A 203 14.02 -14.17 -3.38
C LEU A 203 13.32 -12.81 -3.43
N PHE A 204 13.74 -11.96 -4.36
CA PHE A 204 13.16 -10.64 -4.61
C PHE A 204 12.74 -10.53 -6.08
N LEU A 205 11.45 -10.30 -6.32
CA LEU A 205 10.88 -10.12 -7.67
C LEU A 205 10.19 -8.76 -7.73
N THR A 206 10.58 -7.91 -8.69
CA THR A 206 10.07 -6.54 -8.82
C THR A 206 9.99 -6.11 -10.27
N SER A 207 9.09 -5.20 -10.60
CA SER A 207 9.12 -4.48 -11.88
C SER A 207 9.87 -3.14 -11.74
N ARG A 208 10.24 -2.56 -12.88
CA ARG A 208 10.87 -1.24 -12.98
C ARG A 208 10.03 -0.31 -13.85
N ASP A 209 8.72 -0.38 -13.65
CA ASP A 209 7.77 0.45 -14.37
C ASP A 209 7.68 1.85 -13.75
N THR A 210 7.87 2.87 -14.55
CA THR A 210 7.78 4.28 -14.14
C THR A 210 6.48 4.95 -14.56
N ARG A 211 5.61 4.22 -15.30
CA ARG A 211 4.42 4.79 -15.94
C ARG A 211 3.08 4.23 -15.42
N GLY A 212 3.08 3.13 -14.69
CA GLY A 212 1.85 2.53 -14.18
C GLY A 212 1.13 1.62 -15.17
N TYR A 213 1.87 0.83 -15.95
CA TYR A 213 1.27 -0.20 -16.77
C TYR A 213 0.51 -1.22 -15.92
N PRO A 214 -0.69 -1.62 -16.32
CA PRO A 214 -1.42 -2.69 -15.63
C PRO A 214 -0.61 -3.99 -15.62
N MET A 215 -0.36 -4.52 -14.43
CA MET A 215 0.36 -5.76 -14.21
C MET A 215 -0.16 -6.49 -12.98
N SER A 216 0.28 -7.70 -12.75
CA SER A 216 0.05 -8.39 -11.47
C SER A 216 1.28 -9.21 -11.05
N PHE A 217 1.37 -9.44 -9.74
CA PHE A 217 2.29 -10.40 -9.15
C PHE A 217 1.49 -11.53 -8.50
N THR A 218 1.99 -12.74 -8.66
CA THR A 218 1.36 -13.91 -8.03
C THR A 218 2.39 -14.74 -7.29
N VAL A 219 1.99 -15.25 -6.13
CA VAL A 219 2.64 -16.36 -5.45
C VAL A 219 1.65 -17.51 -5.29
N PHE A 220 2.11 -18.74 -5.57
CA PHE A 220 1.29 -19.95 -5.54
C PHE A 220 2.06 -21.07 -4.84
N LYS A 221 1.49 -21.64 -3.77
CA LYS A 221 2.12 -22.76 -3.06
C LYS A 221 1.85 -24.08 -3.75
N GLN A 222 2.91 -24.85 -3.95
CA GLN A 222 2.86 -26.23 -4.43
C GLN A 222 3.77 -27.13 -3.56
N PRO A 223 3.72 -28.48 -3.72
CA PRO A 223 4.43 -29.40 -2.82
C PRO A 223 5.94 -29.16 -2.72
N ASP A 224 6.56 -28.74 -3.80
CA ASP A 224 8.00 -28.54 -3.97
C ASP A 224 8.47 -27.09 -3.81
N GLY A 225 7.56 -26.17 -3.42
CA GLY A 225 7.93 -24.78 -3.14
C GLY A 225 6.85 -23.75 -3.47
N TYR A 226 7.31 -22.56 -3.78
CA TYR A 226 6.44 -21.43 -4.09
C TYR A 226 6.74 -20.92 -5.49
N ARG A 227 5.75 -20.99 -6.40
CA ARG A 227 5.87 -20.36 -7.72
C ARG A 227 5.60 -18.86 -7.60
N PHE A 228 6.51 -18.08 -8.15
CA PHE A 228 6.37 -16.62 -8.29
C PHE A 228 6.36 -16.26 -9.77
N TRP A 229 5.51 -15.30 -10.14
CA TRP A 229 5.58 -14.70 -11.46
C TRP A 229 5.05 -13.26 -11.44
N HIS A 230 5.61 -12.47 -12.35
CA HIS A 230 5.07 -11.22 -12.79
C HIS A 230 4.21 -11.45 -14.05
N GLU A 231 3.07 -10.76 -14.18
CA GLU A 231 2.20 -10.84 -15.36
C GLU A 231 2.03 -9.46 -15.98
N PHE A 232 2.49 -9.33 -17.24
CA PHE A 232 2.15 -8.20 -18.09
C PHE A 232 0.75 -8.38 -18.65
N LYS A 233 -0.02 -7.30 -18.69
CA LYS A 233 -1.35 -7.24 -19.34
C LYS A 233 -1.23 -6.42 -20.62
N PRO A 234 -0.81 -7.03 -21.75
CA PRO A 234 -0.62 -6.34 -23.02
C PRO A 234 -1.93 -5.75 -23.55
N VAL A 235 -1.80 -4.74 -24.39
CA VAL A 235 -2.95 -4.17 -25.12
C VAL A 235 -3.50 -5.23 -26.09
N THR A 236 -4.81 -5.38 -26.14
CA THR A 236 -5.54 -6.44 -26.84
C THR A 236 -5.28 -6.58 -28.33
N SER A 237 -4.66 -5.59 -28.99
CA SER A 237 -4.37 -5.58 -30.44
C SER A 237 -2.93 -5.99 -30.78
N ALA A 238 -2.10 -6.38 -29.80
CA ALA A 238 -0.67 -6.64 -30.05
C ALA A 238 -0.48 -7.96 -30.81
N THR A 239 0.01 -7.90 -32.04
CA THR A 239 0.57 -9.04 -32.80
C THR A 239 2.01 -9.28 -32.43
N ASN A 240 2.84 -8.22 -32.40
CA ASN A 240 4.20 -8.24 -31.86
C ASN A 240 4.21 -7.44 -30.56
N TRP A 241 4.95 -7.94 -29.58
CA TRP A 241 4.98 -7.30 -28.28
C TRP A 241 6.36 -7.37 -27.64
N GLN A 242 6.70 -6.31 -26.92
CA GLN A 242 7.90 -6.24 -26.10
C GLN A 242 7.53 -5.69 -24.72
N SER A 243 8.19 -6.21 -23.67
CA SER A 243 8.01 -5.70 -22.32
C SER A 243 8.31 -4.19 -22.27
N PRO A 244 7.36 -3.36 -21.79
CA PRO A 244 7.54 -1.90 -21.74
C PRO A 244 8.56 -1.45 -20.69
N TYR A 245 8.89 -2.32 -19.77
CA TYR A 245 9.87 -2.14 -18.70
C TYR A 245 10.53 -3.48 -18.37
N PRO A 246 11.72 -3.48 -17.76
CA PRO A 246 12.35 -4.69 -17.28
C PRO A 246 11.70 -5.18 -15.96
N VAL A 247 11.67 -6.49 -15.79
CA VAL A 247 11.40 -7.14 -14.49
C VAL A 247 12.74 -7.47 -13.87
N ALA A 248 12.92 -7.20 -12.57
CA ALA A 248 14.12 -7.55 -11.86
C ALA A 248 13.89 -8.76 -10.95
N LEU A 249 14.79 -9.71 -11.04
CA LEU A 249 14.87 -10.89 -10.19
C LEU A 249 16.18 -10.85 -9.43
N GLY A 250 16.12 -10.97 -8.12
CA GLY A 250 17.31 -10.86 -7.29
C GLY A 250 17.22 -11.65 -5.99
N VAL A 251 18.23 -11.43 -5.17
CA VAL A 251 18.33 -11.98 -3.82
C VAL A 251 18.28 -10.85 -2.79
N THR A 252 17.76 -11.15 -1.61
CA THR A 252 17.74 -10.26 -0.46
C THR A 252 18.24 -11.00 0.78
N GLN A 253 18.46 -10.28 1.88
CA GLN A 253 18.88 -10.85 3.16
C GLN A 253 18.34 -9.97 4.30
N GLY A 254 18.03 -10.55 5.44
CA GLY A 254 17.59 -9.83 6.62
C GLY A 254 16.07 -9.88 6.82
N THR A 255 15.50 -8.78 7.27
CA THR A 255 14.06 -8.64 7.55
C THR A 255 13.33 -8.00 6.37
N TRP A 256 12.01 -7.86 6.50
CA TRP A 256 11.22 -7.13 5.50
C TRP A 256 11.67 -5.66 5.32
N HIS A 257 12.32 -5.05 6.33
CA HIS A 257 12.89 -3.71 6.21
C HIS A 257 14.05 -3.68 5.19
N ASP A 258 14.94 -4.70 5.24
CA ASP A 258 16.08 -4.80 4.33
C ASP A 258 15.61 -5.01 2.88
N THR A 259 14.57 -5.82 2.71
CA THR A 259 13.90 -5.99 1.41
C THR A 259 13.26 -4.69 0.92
N ALA A 260 12.60 -3.96 1.82
CA ALA A 260 12.04 -2.65 1.52
C ALA A 260 13.12 -1.63 1.14
N ASP A 261 14.27 -1.64 1.82
CA ASP A 261 15.42 -0.78 1.48
C ASP A 261 16.00 -1.11 0.10
N GLN A 262 15.99 -2.38 -0.29
CA GLN A 262 16.40 -2.79 -1.64
C GLN A 262 15.47 -2.17 -2.70
N TYR A 263 14.16 -2.22 -2.51
CA TYR A 263 13.20 -1.57 -3.38
C TYR A 263 13.31 -0.04 -3.33
N LYS A 264 13.41 0.53 -2.14
CA LYS A 264 13.45 1.97 -1.88
C LYS A 264 14.58 2.67 -2.63
N ARG A 265 15.76 2.02 -2.79
CA ARG A 265 16.89 2.60 -3.54
C ARG A 265 16.52 3.03 -4.97
N TRP A 266 15.62 2.29 -5.62
CA TRP A 266 15.10 2.64 -6.94
C TRP A 266 13.90 3.57 -6.84
N ALA A 267 12.94 3.27 -5.97
CA ALA A 267 11.63 3.91 -5.91
C ALA A 267 11.72 5.41 -5.57
N VAL A 268 12.63 5.80 -4.68
CA VAL A 268 12.81 7.22 -4.29
C VAL A 268 13.46 8.08 -5.38
N GLN A 269 13.94 7.48 -6.46
CA GLN A 269 14.46 8.19 -7.63
C GLN A 269 13.37 8.45 -8.68
N GLN A 270 12.17 7.94 -8.47
CA GLN A 270 11.08 8.07 -9.43
C GLN A 270 10.28 9.36 -9.24
N SER A 271 9.47 9.71 -10.25
CA SER A 271 8.72 10.97 -10.29
C SER A 271 7.76 11.14 -9.10
N TRP A 272 7.23 10.06 -8.55
CA TRP A 272 6.34 10.13 -7.39
C TRP A 272 7.04 10.53 -6.08
N CYS A 273 8.36 10.45 -6.04
CA CYS A 273 9.20 10.93 -4.94
C CYS A 273 9.96 12.23 -5.28
N ALA A 274 9.54 12.98 -6.30
CA ALA A 274 10.25 14.18 -6.75
C ALA A 274 10.32 15.30 -5.69
N LYS A 275 9.36 15.38 -4.78
CA LYS A 275 9.32 16.33 -3.68
C LYS A 275 8.99 15.63 -2.36
N LYS A 276 9.79 15.86 -1.35
CA LYS A 276 9.48 15.43 0.02
C LYS A 276 8.28 16.20 0.56
N LEU A 277 7.55 15.59 1.49
CA LEU A 277 6.40 16.18 2.13
C LEU A 277 6.71 17.56 2.75
N ALA A 278 7.89 17.70 3.37
CA ALA A 278 8.37 18.96 3.93
C ALA A 278 8.52 20.08 2.86
N GLU A 279 8.80 19.71 1.61
CA GLU A 279 9.02 20.64 0.48
C GLU A 279 7.73 20.94 -0.30
N ARG A 280 6.66 20.19 -0.07
CA ARG A 280 5.39 20.32 -0.78
C ARG A 280 4.61 21.54 -0.27
N THR A 281 4.48 22.56 -1.08
CA THR A 281 3.70 23.77 -0.81
C THR A 281 2.27 23.69 -1.32
N ASP A 282 1.95 22.66 -2.07
CA ASP A 282 0.66 22.40 -2.69
C ASP A 282 -0.32 21.67 -1.76
N ILE A 283 0.15 21.11 -0.65
CA ILE A 283 -0.68 20.52 0.40
C ILE A 283 -1.13 21.63 1.36
N PRO A 284 -2.42 21.69 1.75
CA PRO A 284 -2.90 22.68 2.71
C PRO A 284 -2.10 22.66 4.02
N THR A 285 -1.75 23.82 4.54
CA THR A 285 -0.97 23.96 5.78
C THR A 285 -1.66 23.35 6.98
N TRP A 286 -2.98 23.45 7.06
CA TRP A 286 -3.75 22.85 8.14
C TRP A 286 -3.60 21.31 8.21
N LEU A 287 -3.37 20.66 7.06
CA LEU A 287 -3.21 19.22 6.96
C LEU A 287 -1.73 18.79 7.19
N LYS A 288 -0.78 19.52 6.60
CA LYS A 288 0.65 19.19 6.65
C LYS A 288 1.34 19.75 7.89
N ASP A 289 1.11 21.03 8.17
CA ASP A 289 1.82 21.79 9.19
C ASP A 289 0.98 22.09 10.43
N GLY A 290 -0.29 21.70 10.43
CA GLY A 290 -1.18 21.80 11.58
C GLY A 290 -0.63 21.12 12.83
N PRO A 291 -1.05 21.54 14.03
CA PRO A 291 -0.49 20.99 15.26
C PRO A 291 -0.73 19.48 15.37
N ASP A 292 -1.90 19.04 15.00
CA ASP A 292 -2.31 17.64 14.92
C ASP A 292 -3.69 17.58 14.27
N VAL A 293 -3.92 16.58 13.46
CA VAL A 293 -5.21 16.39 12.76
C VAL A 293 -5.79 15.05 13.16
N HIS A 294 -6.93 15.10 13.85
CA HIS A 294 -7.71 13.91 14.17
C HIS A 294 -8.83 13.73 13.16
N VAL A 295 -8.73 12.73 12.30
CA VAL A 295 -9.83 12.37 11.43
C VAL A 295 -10.85 11.56 12.22
N CYS A 296 -12.04 12.10 12.36
CA CYS A 296 -13.14 11.48 13.10
C CYS A 296 -14.31 11.23 12.15
N GLU A 297 -14.63 9.97 11.90
CA GLU A 297 -15.86 9.61 11.21
C GLU A 297 -17.06 9.86 12.13
N VAL A 298 -17.98 10.68 11.70
CA VAL A 298 -19.20 10.99 12.44
C VAL A 298 -20.42 10.88 11.53
N ARG A 299 -21.45 10.22 11.99
CA ARG A 299 -22.71 10.13 11.25
C ARG A 299 -23.60 11.30 11.60
N ILE A 300 -24.03 12.05 10.59
CA ILE A 300 -24.95 13.18 10.77
C ILE A 300 -26.40 12.75 11.01
N TYR A 301 -26.70 11.44 10.88
CA TYR A 301 -28.02 10.86 11.15
C TYR A 301 -27.96 9.85 12.29
N ASN A 302 -29.04 9.77 13.07
CA ASN A 302 -29.27 8.73 14.08
C ASN A 302 -29.48 7.37 13.37
N GLY A 303 -28.41 6.68 13.14
CA GLY A 303 -28.41 5.36 12.53
C GLY A 303 -28.83 5.37 11.05
N ALA A 304 -28.07 4.74 10.20
CA ALA A 304 -28.40 4.52 8.79
C ALA A 304 -29.72 3.74 8.57
N ARG A 305 -30.43 3.39 9.63
CA ARG A 305 -31.54 2.44 9.68
C ARG A 305 -32.75 2.87 10.51
N ALA A 306 -32.70 4.01 11.18
CA ALA A 306 -33.91 4.54 11.74
C ALA A 306 -34.85 4.86 10.57
N ALA A 307 -35.98 4.19 10.48
CA ALA A 307 -36.99 4.37 9.43
C ALA A 307 -37.44 5.82 9.27
N ASN A 308 -37.19 6.66 10.26
CA ASN A 308 -37.54 8.09 10.32
C ASN A 308 -36.31 9.02 10.15
N GLY A 309 -35.08 8.49 10.02
CA GLY A 309 -33.87 9.22 9.63
C GLY A 309 -33.70 10.60 10.25
N SER A 310 -33.76 10.70 11.59
CA SER A 310 -33.55 11.98 12.27
C SER A 310 -32.05 12.35 12.29
N TYR A 311 -31.76 13.65 12.15
CA TYR A 311 -30.41 14.15 12.36
C TYR A 311 -29.98 13.91 13.80
N TYR A 312 -28.65 13.73 13.98
CA TYR A 312 -28.09 13.66 15.32
C TYR A 312 -28.05 15.06 15.96
N PRO A 313 -28.96 15.39 16.89
CA PRO A 313 -29.11 16.76 17.34
C PRO A 313 -27.99 17.29 18.22
N LYS A 314 -27.07 16.40 18.68
CA LYS A 314 -25.95 16.74 19.56
C LYS A 314 -24.59 16.53 18.93
N ILE A 315 -24.49 16.44 17.59
CA ILE A 315 -23.23 16.17 16.89
C ILE A 315 -22.15 17.19 17.25
N GLN A 316 -22.53 18.46 17.34
CA GLN A 316 -21.62 19.56 17.64
C GLN A 316 -21.03 19.44 19.05
N ASP A 317 -21.92 19.24 20.06
CA ASP A 317 -21.50 19.05 21.47
C ASP A 317 -20.63 17.80 21.62
N HIS A 318 -20.95 16.76 20.88
CA HIS A 318 -20.21 15.52 20.87
C HIS A 318 -18.78 15.72 20.34
N LEU A 319 -18.63 16.39 19.20
CA LEU A 319 -17.32 16.69 18.63
C LEU A 319 -16.50 17.66 19.48
N ARG A 320 -17.15 18.66 20.12
CA ARG A 320 -16.49 19.54 21.09
C ARG A 320 -15.94 18.73 22.28
N THR A 321 -16.76 17.87 22.88
CA THR A 321 -16.33 16.99 23.96
C THR A 321 -15.16 16.09 23.56
N PHE A 322 -15.20 15.52 22.36
CA PHE A 322 -14.11 14.70 21.85
C PHE A 322 -12.82 15.51 21.69
N ARG A 323 -12.89 16.65 20.99
CA ARG A 323 -11.76 17.56 20.80
C ARG A 323 -11.09 17.92 22.12
N ASP A 324 -11.89 18.28 23.12
CA ASP A 324 -11.37 18.70 24.43
C ASP A 324 -10.71 17.52 25.17
N LYS A 325 -11.26 16.31 25.06
CA LYS A 325 -10.70 15.10 25.69
C LYS A 325 -9.40 14.62 25.06
N ILE A 326 -9.26 14.77 23.73
CA ILE A 326 -8.06 14.37 23.00
C ILE A 326 -7.01 15.47 22.93
N ASP A 327 -7.37 16.70 23.34
CA ASP A 327 -6.48 17.86 23.30
C ASP A 327 -5.93 18.15 21.88
N GLY A 328 -6.80 18.14 20.87
CA GLY A 328 -6.40 18.35 19.46
C GLY A 328 -7.52 18.70 18.51
N PRO A 329 -7.22 19.29 17.34
CA PRO A 329 -8.22 19.63 16.32
C PRO A 329 -8.83 18.37 15.69
N VAL A 330 -10.06 18.51 15.20
CA VAL A 330 -10.83 17.40 14.61
C VAL A 330 -11.25 17.74 13.19
N VAL A 331 -10.97 16.82 12.28
CA VAL A 331 -11.50 16.79 10.91
C VAL A 331 -12.63 15.78 10.88
N ALA A 332 -13.85 16.26 10.63
CA ALA A 332 -15.07 15.48 10.77
C ALA A 332 -15.51 14.87 9.44
N MET A 333 -15.28 13.58 9.24
CA MET A 333 -15.81 12.84 8.11
C MET A 333 -17.31 12.59 8.30
N LEU A 334 -18.12 13.27 7.50
CA LEU A 334 -19.57 13.12 7.56
C LEU A 334 -20.00 11.88 6.77
N ALA A 335 -20.63 10.92 7.44
CA ALA A 335 -21.16 9.71 6.82
C ALA A 335 -22.68 9.76 6.68
N GLY A 336 -23.21 9.17 5.62
CA GLY A 336 -24.65 9.11 5.35
C GLY A 336 -25.25 10.42 4.85
N TRP A 337 -24.47 11.25 4.20
CA TRP A 337 -24.85 12.58 3.70
C TRP A 337 -25.45 12.52 2.28
N GLU A 338 -25.21 11.45 1.54
CA GLU A 338 -25.61 11.26 0.14
C GLU A 338 -27.13 11.33 -0.01
N ASN A 339 -27.59 11.69 -1.18
CA ASN A 339 -29.02 11.87 -1.50
C ASN A 339 -29.92 10.75 -0.96
N HIS A 340 -29.53 9.50 -1.18
CA HIS A 340 -30.30 8.33 -0.79
C HIS A 340 -29.85 7.68 0.52
N ARG A 341 -28.88 8.23 1.24
CA ARG A 341 -28.38 7.71 2.51
C ARG A 341 -28.05 6.23 2.42
N ARG A 342 -27.28 5.61 1.87
CA ARG A 342 -26.94 4.17 1.88
C ARG A 342 -25.73 3.86 1.00
N TRP A 343 -24.70 4.69 1.14
CA TRP A 343 -23.49 4.51 0.33
C TRP A 343 -23.78 4.50 -1.17
N THR A 344 -24.76 5.32 -1.58
CA THR A 344 -25.16 5.42 -2.97
C THR A 344 -24.13 6.25 -3.73
N GLY A 345 -23.26 5.59 -4.47
CA GLY A 345 -22.27 6.28 -5.30
C GLY A 345 -22.91 7.04 -6.45
N GLY A 346 -22.38 8.24 -6.76
CA GLY A 346 -22.74 9.02 -7.93
C GLY A 346 -23.89 9.99 -7.77
N ASP A 347 -25.02 9.55 -7.29
CA ASP A 347 -26.18 10.43 -7.04
C ASP A 347 -26.07 11.08 -5.66
N TYR A 348 -25.11 11.99 -5.54
CA TYR A 348 -24.78 12.61 -4.26
C TYR A 348 -25.67 13.79 -3.88
N PHE A 349 -26.16 14.55 -4.87
CA PHE A 349 -26.85 15.81 -4.63
C PHE A 349 -28.26 15.83 -5.24
N PRO A 350 -29.22 16.57 -4.61
CA PRO A 350 -29.04 17.29 -3.35
C PRO A 350 -28.74 16.33 -2.21
N ILE A 351 -27.91 16.76 -1.24
CA ILE A 351 -27.66 15.93 -0.06
C ILE A 351 -28.98 15.63 0.66
N PHE A 352 -29.05 14.48 1.31
CA PHE A 352 -30.25 14.08 2.01
C PHE A 352 -30.70 15.15 3.02
N ASP A 353 -31.96 15.56 2.94
CA ASP A 353 -32.55 16.60 3.77
C ASP A 353 -31.64 17.83 3.96
N ALA A 354 -31.26 18.44 2.84
CA ALA A 354 -30.32 19.57 2.79
C ALA A 354 -30.73 20.74 3.72
N ILE A 355 -32.02 20.90 3.97
CA ILE A 355 -32.55 21.95 4.84
C ILE A 355 -32.02 21.79 6.26
N LYS A 356 -31.95 20.53 6.76
CA LYS A 356 -31.48 20.26 8.12
C LYS A 356 -29.93 20.06 8.13
N ALA A 357 -29.34 19.55 7.07
CA ALA A 357 -27.90 19.30 7.02
C ALA A 357 -27.07 20.59 6.95
N LYS A 358 -27.48 21.57 6.14
CA LYS A 358 -26.75 22.84 5.97
C LYS A 358 -26.46 23.58 7.27
N PRO A 359 -27.43 23.80 8.19
CA PRO A 359 -27.14 24.44 9.47
C PRO A 359 -26.10 23.66 10.32
N ILE A 360 -26.13 22.33 10.28
CA ILE A 360 -25.18 21.49 11.02
C ILE A 360 -23.75 21.68 10.45
N ILE A 361 -23.59 21.57 9.13
CA ILE A 361 -22.28 21.76 8.47
C ILE A 361 -21.73 23.15 8.79
N ARG A 362 -22.57 24.17 8.71
CA ARG A 362 -22.20 25.55 9.07
C ARG A 362 -21.73 25.67 10.51
N ALA A 363 -22.51 25.13 11.46
CA ALA A 363 -22.19 25.19 12.89
C ALA A 363 -20.87 24.44 13.20
N LEU A 364 -20.59 23.30 12.55
CA LEU A 364 -19.31 22.61 12.70
C LEU A 364 -18.14 23.48 12.23
N ARG A 365 -18.29 24.20 11.12
CA ARG A 365 -17.23 25.12 10.64
C ARG A 365 -17.03 26.30 11.58
N GLU A 366 -18.11 26.89 12.09
CA GLU A 366 -18.05 28.00 13.06
C GLU A 366 -17.34 27.58 14.35
N ASP A 367 -17.42 26.32 14.74
CA ASP A 367 -16.67 25.74 15.87
C ASP A 367 -15.21 25.37 15.55
N GLY A 368 -14.77 25.62 14.32
CA GLY A 368 -13.41 25.30 13.89
C GLY A 368 -13.17 23.84 13.48
N PHE A 369 -14.21 23.03 13.39
CA PHE A 369 -14.11 21.71 12.78
C PHE A 369 -14.00 21.86 11.26
N ARG A 370 -13.35 20.84 10.61
CA ARG A 370 -13.31 20.72 9.16
C ARG A 370 -14.18 19.54 8.72
N PRO A 371 -15.46 19.79 8.37
CA PRO A 371 -16.31 18.71 7.86
C PRO A 371 -15.86 18.33 6.46
N PHE A 372 -15.88 17.02 6.16
CA PHE A 372 -15.58 16.52 4.84
C PHE A 372 -16.51 15.39 4.39
N PHE A 373 -16.60 15.21 3.08
CA PHE A 373 -17.39 14.16 2.48
C PHE A 373 -16.51 12.99 2.01
N TYR A 374 -16.97 11.79 2.32
CA TYR A 374 -16.50 10.55 1.80
C TYR A 374 -17.30 10.19 0.54
N LEU A 375 -16.64 9.98 -0.57
CA LEU A 375 -17.24 9.67 -1.87
C LEU A 375 -16.98 8.21 -2.21
N SER A 376 -17.99 7.49 -2.69
CA SER A 376 -17.83 6.12 -3.24
C SER A 376 -17.08 6.09 -4.59
N GLY A 377 -16.35 7.14 -4.92
CA GLY A 377 -15.35 7.23 -5.98
C GLY A 377 -15.84 6.89 -7.38
N GLY A 378 -15.24 5.88 -7.98
CA GLY A 378 -15.38 5.56 -9.39
C GLY A 378 -16.68 4.89 -9.83
N PHE A 379 -17.66 4.70 -8.95
CA PHE A 379 -18.91 4.03 -9.27
C PHE A 379 -20.12 4.96 -9.22
N TYR A 380 -21.07 4.73 -10.13
CA TYR A 380 -22.40 5.34 -10.12
C TYR A 380 -23.45 4.26 -9.93
N THR A 381 -24.20 4.33 -8.85
CA THR A 381 -25.27 3.39 -8.52
C THR A 381 -26.50 3.72 -9.34
N PHE A 382 -27.07 2.73 -10.03
CA PHE A 382 -28.30 2.89 -10.80
C PHE A 382 -29.46 2.11 -10.19
N TRP A 383 -29.17 1.15 -9.30
CA TRP A 383 -30.19 0.41 -8.55
C TRP A 383 -29.63 -0.03 -7.19
N ASN A 384 -30.43 0.10 -6.13
CA ASN A 384 -30.00 -0.20 -4.76
C ASN A 384 -31.16 -0.82 -3.97
N GLU A 385 -31.03 -2.10 -3.58
CA GLU A 385 -32.04 -2.84 -2.81
C GLU A 385 -32.42 -2.16 -1.48
N GLY A 386 -31.50 -1.33 -0.95
CA GLY A 386 -31.73 -0.60 0.29
C GLY A 386 -32.63 0.63 0.17
N ILE A 387 -33.11 0.98 -1.01
CA ILE A 387 -33.90 2.19 -1.31
C ILE A 387 -35.29 1.79 -1.80
N ASP A 388 -36.31 2.47 -1.34
CA ASP A 388 -37.67 2.28 -1.85
C ASP A 388 -37.73 2.58 -3.34
N GLY A 389 -38.27 1.64 -4.13
CA GLY A 389 -38.27 1.70 -5.58
C GLY A 389 -36.97 1.24 -6.26
N GLY A 390 -35.86 1.15 -5.53
CA GLY A 390 -34.55 0.62 -5.99
C GLY A 390 -33.87 1.39 -7.10
N GLU A 391 -34.58 2.03 -8.01
CA GLU A 391 -34.05 2.69 -9.20
C GLU A 391 -33.52 4.10 -8.92
N ILE A 392 -32.36 4.42 -9.53
CA ILE A 392 -31.75 5.75 -9.53
C ILE A 392 -31.64 6.22 -10.98
N SER A 393 -32.68 6.84 -11.48
CA SER A 393 -32.82 7.26 -12.88
C SER A 393 -31.76 8.29 -13.31
N ALA A 394 -31.22 9.08 -12.38
CA ALA A 394 -30.16 10.06 -12.63
C ALA A 394 -28.89 9.42 -13.26
N ALA A 395 -28.65 8.12 -13.02
CA ALA A 395 -27.56 7.39 -13.67
C ALA A 395 -27.62 7.40 -15.21
N GLN A 396 -28.79 7.52 -15.80
CA GLN A 396 -28.96 7.55 -17.26
C GLN A 396 -28.25 8.73 -17.91
N LYS A 397 -28.17 9.88 -17.24
CA LYS A 397 -27.45 11.08 -17.72
C LYS A 397 -25.95 10.79 -17.99
N PHE A 398 -25.35 9.96 -17.18
CA PHE A 398 -23.92 9.66 -17.25
C PHE A 398 -23.58 8.39 -18.00
N ARG A 399 -24.60 7.73 -18.61
CA ARG A 399 -24.41 6.49 -19.38
C ARG A 399 -23.28 6.55 -20.41
N PRO A 400 -23.01 7.68 -21.11
CA PRO A 400 -21.87 7.81 -22.02
C PRO A 400 -20.50 7.74 -21.34
N ALA A 401 -20.41 8.02 -20.05
CA ALA A 401 -19.14 8.05 -19.30
C ALA A 401 -18.71 6.68 -18.74
N PHE A 402 -19.58 5.67 -18.77
CA PHE A 402 -19.28 4.41 -18.11
C PHE A 402 -18.43 3.46 -18.95
N VAL A 403 -17.61 2.67 -18.26
CA VAL A 403 -16.82 1.57 -18.83
C VAL A 403 -17.71 0.67 -19.69
N ARG A 404 -17.23 0.31 -20.88
CA ARG A 404 -17.94 -0.56 -21.82
C ARG A 404 -17.44 -1.99 -21.76
N ASP A 405 -18.38 -2.94 -21.72
CA ASP A 405 -18.09 -4.36 -21.84
C ASP A 405 -17.58 -4.74 -23.24
N GLU A 406 -16.65 -5.71 -23.32
CA GLU A 406 -16.03 -6.15 -24.57
C GLU A 406 -17.05 -6.73 -25.55
N LYS A 407 -17.99 -7.55 -25.06
CA LYS A 407 -18.90 -8.32 -25.90
C LYS A 407 -20.18 -7.57 -26.26
N LEU A 408 -20.71 -6.82 -25.28
CA LEU A 408 -22.04 -6.22 -25.38
C LEU A 408 -21.99 -4.74 -25.81
N GLY A 409 -20.83 -4.07 -25.70
CA GLY A 409 -20.69 -2.63 -25.94
C GLY A 409 -21.56 -1.77 -25.01
N LYS A 410 -22.17 -2.37 -24.00
CA LYS A 410 -23.01 -1.71 -23.00
C LYS A 410 -22.19 -1.32 -21.76
N PRO A 411 -22.68 -0.42 -20.88
CA PRO A 411 -22.06 -0.20 -19.59
C PRO A 411 -21.92 -1.53 -18.84
N LYS A 412 -20.70 -1.76 -18.30
CA LYS A 412 -20.42 -2.95 -17.49
C LYS A 412 -21.05 -2.78 -16.13
N GLU A 413 -21.88 -3.72 -15.73
CA GLU A 413 -22.56 -3.72 -14.45
C GLU A 413 -21.69 -4.39 -13.36
N TYR A 414 -21.71 -3.81 -12.19
CA TYR A 414 -21.09 -4.32 -10.96
C TYR A 414 -22.14 -4.47 -9.89
N VAL A 415 -22.15 -5.62 -9.23
CA VAL A 415 -23.01 -5.88 -8.07
C VAL A 415 -22.14 -5.84 -6.83
N LEU A 416 -22.33 -4.82 -6.01
CA LEU A 416 -21.63 -4.64 -4.75
C LEU A 416 -22.53 -5.15 -3.62
N ASN A 417 -22.03 -6.12 -2.86
CA ASN A 417 -22.72 -6.62 -1.68
C ASN A 417 -22.37 -5.75 -0.48
N GLU A 418 -23.36 -5.08 0.06
CA GLU A 418 -23.22 -4.24 1.24
C GLU A 418 -23.61 -5.05 2.48
N SER A 419 -22.68 -5.16 3.42
CA SER A 419 -22.85 -5.90 4.67
C SER A 419 -22.80 -4.93 5.84
N ASN A 420 -23.95 -4.66 6.44
CA ASN A 420 -24.03 -3.77 7.59
C ASN A 420 -24.80 -4.45 8.74
N PRO A 421 -24.59 -4.02 10.02
CA PRO A 421 -25.36 -4.52 11.16
C PRO A 421 -26.92 -4.42 11.06
N GLY A 422 -27.58 -4.21 9.96
CA GLY A 422 -29.03 -4.13 9.74
C GLY A 422 -29.51 -4.87 8.50
N GLY A 423 -28.72 -5.78 7.97
CA GLY A 423 -29.03 -6.60 6.82
C GLY A 423 -28.08 -6.36 5.65
N ASP A 424 -27.96 -7.37 4.84
CA ASP A 424 -27.21 -7.32 3.61
C ASP A 424 -28.13 -6.81 2.50
N TRP A 425 -27.64 -5.94 1.63
CA TRP A 425 -28.32 -5.53 0.41
C TRP A 425 -27.35 -5.44 -0.74
N LYS A 426 -27.87 -5.47 -1.96
CA LYS A 426 -27.07 -5.33 -3.17
C LYS A 426 -27.22 -3.95 -3.77
N ARG A 427 -26.12 -3.44 -4.26
CA ARG A 427 -26.03 -2.18 -4.98
C ARG A 427 -25.51 -2.46 -6.39
N HIS A 428 -26.29 -2.13 -7.40
CA HIS A 428 -25.92 -2.27 -8.80
C HIS A 428 -25.36 -0.95 -9.31
N SER A 429 -24.16 -0.98 -9.83
CA SER A 429 -23.43 0.22 -10.22
C SER A 429 -22.73 0.06 -11.55
N TYR A 430 -22.47 1.17 -12.22
CA TYR A 430 -21.57 1.28 -13.36
C TYR A 430 -20.28 1.96 -12.93
N ALA A 431 -19.13 1.54 -13.46
CA ALA A 431 -17.87 2.23 -13.22
C ALA A 431 -17.70 3.36 -14.25
N PHE A 432 -17.20 4.52 -13.80
CA PHE A 432 -16.75 5.58 -14.69
C PHE A 432 -15.48 5.18 -15.43
N CYS A 433 -15.44 5.47 -16.74
CA CYS A 433 -14.18 5.46 -17.47
C CYS A 433 -13.43 6.76 -17.21
N VAL A 434 -12.23 6.68 -16.65
CA VAL A 434 -11.43 7.85 -16.28
C VAL A 434 -11.08 8.77 -17.45
N ASN A 435 -11.14 8.27 -18.68
CA ASN A 435 -10.85 9.03 -19.91
C ASN A 435 -12.10 9.56 -20.63
N ALA A 436 -13.30 9.25 -20.14
CA ALA A 436 -14.51 9.85 -20.69
C ALA A 436 -14.60 11.33 -20.25
N PRO A 437 -14.85 12.28 -21.18
CA PRO A 437 -14.94 13.70 -20.82
C PRO A 437 -15.94 14.01 -19.72
N GLN A 438 -17.10 13.34 -19.74
CA GLN A 438 -18.17 13.53 -18.76
C GLN A 438 -17.76 13.08 -17.34
N THR A 439 -16.74 12.24 -17.20
CA THR A 439 -16.21 11.85 -15.88
C THR A 439 -15.57 13.06 -15.16
N LYS A 440 -14.79 13.85 -15.89
CA LYS A 440 -14.20 15.09 -15.32
C LYS A 440 -15.27 16.11 -14.95
N GLU A 441 -16.25 16.31 -15.83
CA GLU A 441 -17.37 17.21 -15.61
C GLU A 441 -18.13 16.81 -14.33
N PHE A 442 -18.43 15.51 -14.18
CA PHE A 442 -19.11 14.98 -13.02
C PHE A 442 -18.35 15.29 -11.72
N PHE A 443 -17.06 14.99 -11.63
CA PHE A 443 -16.30 15.20 -10.39
C PHE A 443 -16.07 16.68 -10.08
N CYS A 444 -15.92 17.55 -11.10
CA CYS A 444 -15.85 18.99 -10.90
C CYS A 444 -17.18 19.54 -10.36
N ASP A 445 -18.31 19.05 -10.88
CA ASP A 445 -19.63 19.44 -10.38
C ASP A 445 -19.85 18.98 -8.91
N VAL A 446 -19.42 17.77 -8.56
CA VAL A 446 -19.42 17.29 -7.17
C VAL A 446 -18.62 18.21 -6.26
N ILE A 447 -17.42 18.63 -6.67
CA ILE A 447 -16.58 19.57 -5.90
C ILE A 447 -17.28 20.92 -5.73
N ALA A 448 -17.85 21.47 -6.80
CA ALA A 448 -18.54 22.75 -6.77
C ALA A 448 -19.75 22.72 -5.81
N GLN A 449 -20.54 21.67 -5.88
CA GLN A 449 -21.71 21.51 -5.00
C GLN A 449 -21.30 21.30 -3.54
N ALA A 450 -20.26 20.49 -3.27
CA ALA A 450 -19.69 20.33 -1.93
C ALA A 450 -19.20 21.67 -1.36
N HIS A 451 -18.45 22.44 -2.14
CA HIS A 451 -17.96 23.76 -1.77
C HIS A 451 -19.08 24.73 -1.38
N THR A 452 -20.22 24.75 -2.13
CA THR A 452 -21.38 25.59 -1.79
C THR A 452 -22.03 25.24 -0.44
N LEU A 453 -21.80 24.03 0.05
CA LEU A 453 -22.21 23.58 1.39
C LEU A 453 -21.19 23.90 2.48
N GLY A 454 -20.00 24.39 2.06
CA GLY A 454 -18.88 24.64 2.97
C GLY A 454 -18.01 23.40 3.20
N ILE A 455 -18.00 22.47 2.28
CA ILE A 455 -17.15 21.27 2.30
C ILE A 455 -15.98 21.46 1.34
N ASP A 456 -14.80 21.59 1.88
CA ASP A 456 -13.55 21.82 1.12
C ASP A 456 -12.55 20.65 1.30
N VAL A 457 -13.01 19.51 1.80
CA VAL A 457 -12.23 18.28 1.92
C VAL A 457 -13.07 17.12 1.39
N LEU A 458 -12.50 16.38 0.46
CA LEU A 458 -13.13 15.20 -0.13
C LEU A 458 -12.19 13.99 -0.03
N GLN A 459 -12.73 12.82 0.29
CA GLN A 459 -12.02 11.55 0.23
C GLN A 459 -12.67 10.65 -0.82
N LEU A 460 -11.85 10.11 -1.73
CA LEU A 460 -12.28 9.12 -2.71
C LEU A 460 -12.09 7.72 -2.17
N ASP A 461 -13.10 6.86 -2.33
CA ASP A 461 -13.06 5.42 -2.11
C ASP A 461 -13.26 4.65 -3.43
N GLN A 462 -13.09 3.33 -3.39
CA GLN A 462 -13.39 2.39 -4.48
C GLN A 462 -12.75 2.74 -5.83
N THR A 463 -11.71 3.53 -5.81
CA THR A 463 -10.90 3.87 -6.98
C THR A 463 -9.52 3.23 -6.88
N THR A 464 -9.39 2.21 -6.03
CA THR A 464 -8.12 1.66 -5.59
C THR A 464 -7.12 1.64 -6.72
N SER A 465 -6.19 2.59 -6.63
CA SER A 465 -5.02 2.67 -7.49
C SER A 465 -5.27 2.86 -9.00
N GLY A 466 -6.47 3.19 -9.42
CA GLY A 466 -6.70 3.77 -10.74
C GLY A 466 -6.57 2.85 -11.95
N ALA A 467 -6.16 1.59 -11.76
CA ALA A 467 -6.07 0.67 -12.89
C ALA A 467 -7.43 0.39 -13.53
N GLY A 468 -8.51 0.51 -12.76
CA GLY A 468 -9.87 0.38 -13.26
C GLY A 468 -10.10 -0.87 -14.09
N ASP A 469 -11.31 -0.99 -14.60
CA ASP A 469 -11.62 -2.05 -15.55
C ASP A 469 -11.24 -1.70 -16.99
N ALA A 470 -10.90 -2.73 -17.77
CA ALA A 470 -10.73 -2.56 -19.21
C ALA A 470 -11.99 -1.98 -19.85
N CYS A 471 -11.86 -0.86 -20.53
CA CYS A 471 -12.96 -0.19 -21.22
C CYS A 471 -12.87 -0.41 -22.73
N TYR A 472 -13.90 -0.97 -23.33
CA TYR A 472 -13.95 -1.25 -24.75
C TYR A 472 -14.74 -0.20 -25.57
N SER A 473 -14.89 0.99 -25.03
CA SER A 473 -15.50 2.11 -25.74
C SER A 473 -14.61 2.55 -26.91
N THR A 474 -15.24 2.85 -28.04
CA THR A 474 -14.61 3.46 -29.22
C THR A 474 -14.79 4.97 -29.26
N THR A 475 -15.52 5.54 -28.28
CA THR A 475 -15.83 6.97 -28.20
C THR A 475 -15.15 7.67 -27.03
N HIS A 476 -14.47 6.92 -26.14
CA HIS A 476 -13.64 7.49 -25.10
C HIS A 476 -12.22 7.74 -25.64
N ASN A 477 -11.50 8.65 -25.04
CA ASN A 477 -10.17 9.09 -25.52
C ASN A 477 -9.07 8.07 -25.17
N HIS A 478 -9.23 6.81 -25.57
CA HIS A 478 -8.24 5.74 -25.34
C HIS A 478 -8.44 4.58 -26.32
N ILE A 479 -7.43 3.73 -26.44
CA ILE A 479 -7.52 2.46 -27.18
C ILE A 479 -8.42 1.50 -26.39
N PRO A 480 -9.40 0.83 -27.04
CA PRO A 480 -10.27 -0.14 -26.36
C PRO A 480 -9.50 -1.29 -25.73
N GLY A 481 -9.89 -1.68 -24.52
CA GLY A 481 -9.28 -2.76 -23.76
C GLY A 481 -8.53 -2.27 -22.52
N ILE A 482 -7.56 -3.07 -22.08
CA ILE A 482 -6.69 -2.72 -20.94
C ILE A 482 -5.45 -1.97 -21.44
N GLY A 483 -4.97 -0.98 -20.71
CA GLY A 483 -3.76 -0.26 -21.10
C GLY A 483 -3.36 0.86 -20.15
N LEU A 484 -2.23 1.47 -20.46
CA LEU A 484 -1.63 2.55 -19.67
C LEU A 484 -2.56 3.76 -19.45
N TYR A 485 -3.49 3.98 -20.39
CA TYR A 485 -4.49 5.07 -20.31
C TYR A 485 -5.30 5.05 -19.01
N GLN A 486 -5.44 3.87 -18.38
CA GLN A 486 -6.19 3.73 -17.12
C GLN A 486 -5.49 4.49 -16.00
N SER A 487 -4.19 4.29 -15.85
CA SER A 487 -3.37 4.97 -14.84
C SER A 487 -3.18 6.47 -15.18
N GLU A 488 -2.70 6.77 -16.39
CA GLU A 488 -2.47 8.17 -16.81
C GLU A 488 -3.78 8.99 -16.79
N GLY A 489 -4.91 8.38 -17.19
CA GLY A 489 -6.22 9.02 -17.13
C GLY A 489 -6.70 9.28 -15.70
N PHE A 490 -6.45 8.33 -14.80
CA PHE A 490 -6.81 8.52 -13.38
C PHE A 490 -5.98 9.62 -12.72
N TRP A 491 -4.68 9.67 -12.96
CA TRP A 491 -3.84 10.76 -12.45
C TRP A 491 -4.28 12.12 -12.98
N ALA A 492 -4.55 12.21 -14.28
CA ALA A 492 -5.05 13.44 -14.88
C ALA A 492 -6.42 13.86 -14.33
N LEU A 493 -7.28 12.90 -13.97
CA LEU A 493 -8.55 13.16 -13.28
C LEU A 493 -8.30 13.72 -11.87
N LEU A 494 -7.44 13.09 -11.07
CA LEU A 494 -7.09 13.57 -9.73
C LEU A 494 -6.48 14.97 -9.75
N ASP A 495 -5.55 15.23 -10.68
CA ASP A 495 -4.96 16.56 -10.86
C ASP A 495 -6.02 17.60 -11.22
N THR A 496 -6.96 17.27 -12.12
CA THR A 496 -8.08 18.15 -12.48
C THR A 496 -8.96 18.44 -11.27
N MET A 497 -9.36 17.42 -10.52
CA MET A 497 -10.17 17.58 -9.31
C MET A 497 -9.48 18.47 -8.28
N ARG A 498 -8.22 18.19 -8.02
CA ARG A 498 -7.41 18.92 -7.03
C ARG A 498 -7.20 20.37 -7.41
N GLN A 499 -6.84 20.64 -8.66
CA GLN A 499 -6.67 22.00 -9.19
C GLN A 499 -7.98 22.77 -9.16
N TYR A 500 -9.07 22.16 -9.59
CA TYR A 500 -10.40 22.78 -9.56
C TYR A 500 -10.84 23.09 -8.12
N GLY A 501 -10.71 22.15 -7.20
CA GLY A 501 -11.04 22.36 -5.80
C GLY A 501 -10.23 23.51 -5.17
N LYS A 502 -8.92 23.57 -5.45
CA LYS A 502 -8.05 24.66 -4.97
C LYS A 502 -8.34 26.01 -5.62
N SER A 503 -8.92 26.04 -6.82
CA SER A 503 -9.38 27.29 -7.44
C SER A 503 -10.63 27.87 -6.75
N LEU A 504 -11.45 27.02 -6.12
CA LEU A 504 -12.61 27.44 -5.34
C LEU A 504 -12.22 27.79 -3.89
N ALA A 505 -11.34 26.97 -3.29
CA ALA A 505 -10.86 27.16 -1.93
C ALA A 505 -9.36 26.80 -1.85
N PRO A 506 -8.45 27.75 -1.55
CA PRO A 506 -7.01 27.45 -1.45
C PRO A 506 -6.67 26.33 -0.45
N ASP A 507 -7.48 26.19 0.59
CA ASP A 507 -7.38 25.15 1.65
C ASP A 507 -8.03 23.82 1.28
N PHE A 508 -8.52 23.65 0.05
CA PHE A 508 -9.12 22.40 -0.43
C PHE A 508 -8.12 21.25 -0.34
N ALA A 509 -8.59 20.10 0.15
CA ALA A 509 -7.82 18.86 0.21
C ALA A 509 -8.55 17.71 -0.49
N LEU A 510 -7.82 16.98 -1.34
CA LEU A 510 -8.25 15.74 -1.96
C LEU A 510 -7.52 14.57 -1.30
N LEU A 511 -8.27 13.72 -0.62
CA LEU A 511 -7.80 12.55 0.09
C LEU A 511 -8.22 11.27 -0.65
N HIS A 512 -7.54 10.18 -0.39
CA HIS A 512 -7.83 8.89 -1.02
C HIS A 512 -7.84 7.78 0.03
N GLU A 513 -8.75 6.84 -0.12
CA GLU A 513 -8.73 5.60 0.63
C GLU A 513 -7.66 4.68 0.06
N GLU A 514 -6.88 4.07 0.93
CA GLU A 514 -5.73 3.23 0.61
C GLU A 514 -4.54 3.98 -0.01
N VAL A 515 -3.39 3.38 0.15
CA VAL A 515 -2.10 3.96 -0.24
C VAL A 515 -1.61 3.40 -1.58
N HIS A 516 -0.93 4.25 -2.35
CA HIS A 516 -0.29 3.82 -3.59
C HIS A 516 0.83 4.80 -3.99
N GLU A 517 2.01 4.28 -4.36
CA GLU A 517 3.19 5.11 -4.62
C GLU A 517 2.98 6.14 -5.74
N GLN A 518 2.35 5.73 -6.85
CA GLN A 518 2.14 6.63 -7.99
C GLN A 518 1.09 7.71 -7.75
N LEU A 519 0.28 7.60 -6.69
CA LEU A 519 -0.71 8.61 -6.32
C LEU A 519 -0.14 9.71 -5.40
N ILE A 520 1.07 9.54 -4.89
CA ILE A 520 1.71 10.51 -3.96
C ILE A 520 1.69 11.95 -4.49
N PRO A 521 2.05 12.25 -5.75
CA PRO A 521 2.04 13.63 -6.24
C PRO A 521 0.64 14.19 -6.50
N HIS A 522 -0.37 13.34 -6.68
CA HIS A 522 -1.71 13.72 -7.12
C HIS A 522 -2.71 13.95 -5.98
N LEU A 523 -2.31 13.68 -4.73
CA LEU A 523 -3.17 13.71 -3.55
C LEU A 523 -2.55 14.55 -2.42
N ASP A 524 -3.40 14.96 -1.48
CA ASP A 524 -2.99 15.67 -0.28
C ASP A 524 -2.77 14.72 0.91
N GLY A 525 -3.39 13.53 0.91
CA GLY A 525 -3.20 12.52 1.94
C GLY A 525 -3.92 11.20 1.68
N PHE A 526 -3.58 10.19 2.47
CA PHE A 526 -4.06 8.84 2.35
C PHE A 526 -4.73 8.36 3.65
N HIS A 527 -5.91 7.76 3.51
CA HIS A 527 -6.58 7.03 4.58
C HIS A 527 -6.02 5.61 4.66
N VAL A 528 -5.34 5.30 5.75
CA VAL A 528 -4.57 4.06 5.89
C VAL A 528 -5.27 3.11 6.86
N ARG A 529 -5.84 1.99 6.38
CA ARG A 529 -6.76 1.11 7.11
C ARG A 529 -6.26 -0.31 7.39
N GLU A 530 -4.97 -0.55 7.52
CA GLU A 530 -4.39 -1.90 7.54
C GLU A 530 -4.43 -2.63 8.87
N TYR A 531 -4.92 -2.04 9.94
CA TYR A 531 -4.80 -2.65 11.28
C TYR A 531 -5.74 -3.82 11.51
N TYR A 532 -6.71 -4.01 10.64
CA TYR A 532 -7.49 -5.24 10.60
C TYR A 532 -6.71 -6.33 9.84
N GLU A 533 -5.80 -7.00 10.50
CA GLU A 533 -4.91 -7.99 9.90
C GLU A 533 -5.61 -9.06 9.06
N LYS A 534 -6.93 -9.19 9.19
CA LYS A 534 -7.69 -10.24 8.49
C LYS A 534 -8.85 -9.69 7.64
N ARG A 535 -8.97 -8.39 7.49
CA ARG A 535 -10.04 -7.78 6.69
C ARG A 535 -9.70 -7.81 5.20
N TRP A 536 -8.58 -7.22 4.83
CA TRP A 536 -8.18 -7.03 3.42
C TRP A 536 -7.44 -8.22 2.86
N TYR A 537 -6.74 -8.96 3.70
CA TYR A 537 -6.02 -10.18 3.31
C TYR A 537 -6.92 -11.39 3.12
N ARG A 538 -8.23 -11.20 3.08
CA ARG A 538 -9.24 -12.23 2.84
C ARG A 538 -9.01 -13.51 3.64
N GLY A 539 -8.46 -13.38 4.84
CA GLY A 539 -8.16 -14.52 5.69
C GLY A 539 -6.97 -15.36 5.22
N TYR A 540 -5.99 -14.77 4.52
CA TYR A 540 -4.74 -15.50 4.26
C TYR A 540 -4.14 -15.94 5.60
N PRO A 541 -3.99 -17.24 5.83
CA PRO A 541 -3.40 -17.73 7.07
C PRO A 541 -1.96 -17.22 7.22
N GLY A 542 -1.59 -16.82 8.44
CA GLY A 542 -0.27 -16.25 8.73
C GLY A 542 -0.07 -14.80 8.31
N ALA A 543 -1.09 -14.12 7.77
CA ALA A 543 -0.97 -12.72 7.40
C ALA A 543 -0.92 -11.80 8.62
N ALA A 544 0.08 -10.91 8.66
CA ALA A 544 0.25 -9.83 9.62
C ALA A 544 0.42 -8.50 8.85
N GLY A 545 -0.22 -7.45 9.33
CA GLY A 545 -0.04 -6.09 8.79
C GLY A 545 1.31 -5.52 9.20
N ILE A 546 2.08 -5.03 8.23
CA ILE A 546 3.34 -4.33 8.45
C ILE A 546 3.28 -2.92 7.85
N PRO A 547 3.93 -1.91 8.44
CA PRO A 547 3.88 -0.54 7.95
C PRO A 547 4.83 -0.30 6.76
N LEU A 548 4.74 -1.16 5.73
CA LEU A 548 5.66 -1.17 4.61
C LEU A 548 5.58 0.13 3.79
N PHE A 549 4.38 0.63 3.50
CA PHE A 549 4.22 1.88 2.77
C PHE A 549 4.77 3.08 3.55
N SER A 550 4.50 3.17 4.86
CA SER A 550 5.09 4.21 5.71
C SER A 550 6.62 4.10 5.74
N TYR A 551 7.18 2.90 5.81
CA TYR A 551 8.62 2.69 5.75
C TYR A 551 9.25 3.15 4.42
N LEU A 552 8.56 2.90 3.31
CA LEU A 552 9.02 3.32 1.98
C LEU A 552 8.88 4.83 1.77
N TYR A 553 7.74 5.42 2.13
CA TYR A 553 7.30 6.70 1.57
C TYR A 553 6.85 7.75 2.59
N HIS A 554 7.00 7.55 3.90
CA HIS A 554 6.51 8.49 4.90
C HIS A 554 7.01 9.93 4.68
N GLU A 555 8.26 10.11 4.28
CA GLU A 555 8.83 11.43 3.99
C GLU A 555 8.26 12.10 2.71
N TYR A 556 7.40 11.40 1.95
CA TYR A 556 6.77 11.87 0.70
C TYR A 556 5.24 11.94 0.78
N ALA A 557 4.61 11.13 1.63
CA ALA A 557 3.18 10.93 1.67
C ALA A 557 2.61 11.09 3.08
N LEU A 558 1.56 11.89 3.21
CA LEU A 558 0.85 12.05 4.47
C LEU A 558 -0.19 10.94 4.62
N GLY A 559 -0.09 10.18 5.73
CA GLY A 559 -1.08 9.18 6.11
C GLY A 559 -1.90 9.59 7.33
N TYR A 560 -3.16 9.23 7.37
CA TYR A 560 -3.98 9.33 8.57
C TYR A 560 -4.62 7.99 8.91
N GLY A 561 -4.87 7.78 10.21
CA GLY A 561 -5.39 6.53 10.72
C GLY A 561 -6.83 6.28 10.32
N GLY A 562 -7.18 5.01 10.14
CA GLY A 562 -8.42 4.56 9.60
C GLY A 562 -9.50 4.16 10.61
N ASP A 563 -10.58 3.63 10.06
CA ASP A 563 -11.79 3.17 10.73
C ASP A 563 -11.58 2.02 11.73
N SER A 564 -10.41 1.40 11.73
CA SER A 564 -10.03 0.37 12.68
C SER A 564 -9.83 0.87 14.11
N ALA A 565 -9.63 2.16 14.28
CA ALA A 565 -9.46 2.80 15.58
C ALA A 565 -10.80 3.30 16.15
N MET A 566 -11.80 2.42 16.20
CA MET A 566 -13.11 2.74 16.78
C MET A 566 -13.03 2.82 18.30
N LEU A 567 -13.74 3.79 18.88
CA LEU A 567 -14.01 3.77 20.32
C LEU A 567 -15.07 2.70 20.60
N SER A 568 -14.66 1.52 21.00
CA SER A 568 -15.54 0.38 21.23
C SER A 568 -15.22 -0.30 22.56
N LYS A 569 -16.26 -0.75 23.26
CA LYS A 569 -16.15 -1.53 24.48
C LYS A 569 -15.53 -2.91 24.21
N ASP A 570 -15.92 -3.50 23.10
CA ASP A 570 -15.42 -4.80 22.69
C ASP A 570 -14.01 -4.64 22.12
N ASN A 571 -13.11 -5.56 22.46
CA ASN A 571 -11.72 -5.54 21.99
C ASN A 571 -10.91 -4.30 22.40
N ASN A 572 -11.13 -3.74 23.57
CA ASN A 572 -10.51 -2.50 24.03
C ASN A 572 -8.97 -2.48 23.82
N ARG A 573 -8.25 -3.55 24.19
CA ARG A 573 -6.79 -3.63 24.01
C ARG A 573 -6.37 -3.59 22.54
N TRP A 574 -7.16 -4.18 21.66
CA TRP A 574 -6.90 -4.10 20.23
C TRP A 574 -7.05 -2.66 19.71
N HIS A 575 -8.06 -1.93 20.18
CA HIS A 575 -8.23 -0.52 19.81
C HIS A 575 -7.09 0.38 20.35
N VAL A 576 -6.65 0.15 21.60
CA VAL A 576 -5.47 0.83 22.16
C VAL A 576 -4.24 0.56 21.28
N ARG A 577 -4.03 -0.70 20.85
CA ARG A 577 -2.97 -1.07 19.91
C ARG A 577 -3.10 -0.31 18.58
N CYS A 578 -4.30 -0.23 18.00
CA CYS A 578 -4.52 0.50 16.74
C CYS A 578 -4.16 1.99 16.85
N HIS A 579 -4.56 2.65 17.94
CA HIS A 579 -4.17 4.04 18.20
C HIS A 579 -2.65 4.19 18.36
N ALA A 580 -2.01 3.25 19.07
CA ALA A 580 -0.54 3.23 19.21
C ALA A 580 0.17 2.95 17.88
N LEU A 581 -0.41 2.10 16.99
CA LEU A 581 0.12 1.87 15.65
C LEU A 581 0.06 3.14 14.79
N ASN A 582 -1.00 3.94 14.87
CA ASN A 582 -1.04 5.24 14.20
C ASN A 582 0.18 6.09 14.63
N LEU A 583 0.47 6.12 15.93
CA LEU A 583 1.57 6.89 16.47
C LEU A 583 2.94 6.36 16.01
N VAL A 584 3.22 5.07 16.19
CA VAL A 584 4.53 4.50 15.81
C VAL A 584 4.77 4.40 14.32
N THR A 585 3.73 4.55 13.49
CA THR A 585 3.86 4.57 12.02
C THR A 585 3.83 5.97 11.43
N GLY A 586 3.81 7.02 12.28
CA GLY A 586 3.87 8.41 11.86
C GLY A 586 2.61 8.90 11.15
N ARG A 587 1.45 8.34 11.45
CA ARG A 587 0.17 8.75 10.89
C ARG A 587 -0.51 9.72 11.83
N THR A 588 -1.30 10.64 11.30
CA THR A 588 -2.17 11.41 12.17
C THR A 588 -3.21 10.50 12.82
N PRO A 589 -3.66 10.80 14.04
CA PRO A 589 -4.70 10.03 14.67
C PRO A 589 -5.96 9.99 13.82
N GLY A 590 -6.65 8.87 13.84
CA GLY A 590 -7.94 8.70 13.19
C GLY A 590 -8.80 7.73 13.98
N GLY A 591 -10.12 7.85 13.86
CA GLY A 591 -11.04 6.96 14.51
C GLY A 591 -12.47 7.18 14.08
N SER A 592 -13.31 6.18 14.28
CA SER A 592 -14.76 6.27 14.03
C SER A 592 -15.51 6.46 15.33
N ILE A 593 -16.24 7.55 15.41
CA ILE A 593 -17.17 7.83 16.51
C ILE A 593 -18.58 7.64 15.99
N TRP A 594 -19.22 6.56 16.41
CA TRP A 594 -20.61 6.30 16.05
C TRP A 594 -21.53 7.15 16.94
N SER A 595 -22.36 7.93 16.32
CA SER A 595 -23.17 9.05 16.77
C SER A 595 -24.01 8.93 18.06
N SER A 596 -24.08 7.80 18.73
CA SER A 596 -25.01 7.62 19.86
C SER A 596 -24.34 7.53 21.24
N GLN A 597 -23.02 7.76 21.34
CA GLN A 597 -22.28 7.23 22.49
C GLN A 597 -21.32 8.25 23.13
N GLN A 598 -21.83 9.40 23.55
CA GLN A 598 -21.08 10.36 24.37
C GLN A 598 -20.50 9.71 25.64
N SER A 599 -21.18 8.68 26.17
CA SER A 599 -20.69 7.86 27.29
C SER A 599 -19.45 7.01 26.97
N MET A 600 -19.12 6.81 25.70
CA MET A 600 -17.95 6.00 25.31
C MET A 600 -16.62 6.65 25.67
N TYR A 601 -16.54 7.97 25.70
CA TYR A 601 -15.29 8.66 26.07
C TYR A 601 -14.89 8.40 27.52
N ASP A 602 -15.86 8.31 28.41
CA ASP A 602 -15.64 8.04 29.83
C ASP A 602 -15.50 6.52 30.09
N ALA A 603 -16.11 5.70 29.24
CA ALA A 603 -16.03 4.24 29.31
C ALA A 603 -14.68 3.68 28.82
N HIS A 604 -13.93 4.42 27.99
CA HIS A 604 -12.66 3.99 27.41
C HIS A 604 -11.54 5.00 27.61
N PRO A 605 -11.20 5.32 28.87
CA PRO A 605 -10.21 6.36 29.19
C PRO A 605 -8.80 6.03 28.66
N ASP A 606 -8.47 4.76 28.50
CA ASP A 606 -7.20 4.29 27.94
C ASP A 606 -7.08 4.53 26.43
N GLN A 607 -8.14 4.33 25.66
CA GLN A 607 -8.17 4.68 24.23
C GLN A 607 -8.05 6.20 24.06
N ILE A 608 -8.86 6.97 24.78
CA ILE A 608 -8.78 8.44 24.76
C ILE A 608 -7.42 8.93 25.24
N GLY A 609 -6.86 8.29 26.28
CA GLY A 609 -5.51 8.58 26.80
C GLY A 609 -4.45 8.37 25.73
N MET A 610 -4.51 7.28 24.95
CA MET A 610 -3.59 7.01 23.86
C MET A 610 -3.69 8.07 22.76
N ILE A 611 -4.89 8.43 22.32
CA ILE A 611 -5.09 9.49 21.32
C ILE A 611 -4.56 10.83 21.83
N ARG A 612 -4.86 11.19 23.07
CA ARG A 612 -4.39 12.43 23.70
C ARG A 612 -2.86 12.47 23.81
N ASN A 613 -2.22 11.35 24.16
CA ASN A 613 -0.77 11.25 24.22
C ASN A 613 -0.13 11.42 22.83
N HIS A 614 -0.78 10.91 21.81
CA HIS A 614 -0.40 11.14 20.41
C HIS A 614 -0.49 12.63 20.07
N SER A 615 -1.64 13.29 20.33
CA SER A 615 -1.84 14.71 20.09
C SER A 615 -0.75 15.56 20.79
N ARG A 616 -0.50 15.27 22.06
CA ARG A 616 0.53 15.99 22.83
C ARG A 616 1.92 15.85 22.24
N LEU A 617 2.28 14.66 21.76
CA LEU A 617 3.58 14.43 21.14
C LEU A 617 3.70 15.22 19.82
N LEU A 618 2.65 15.26 19.01
CA LEU A 618 2.63 16.04 17.77
C LEU A 618 2.64 17.56 17.98
N LYS A 619 2.30 18.06 19.16
CA LYS A 619 2.46 19.48 19.52
C LYS A 619 3.90 19.85 19.88
N THR A 620 4.80 18.88 19.92
CA THR A 620 6.23 19.08 20.19
C THR A 620 7.04 19.05 18.90
N ARG A 621 8.34 19.28 19.00
CA ARG A 621 9.25 19.13 17.86
C ARG A 621 9.42 17.68 17.37
N ALA A 622 8.93 16.67 18.11
CA ALA A 622 8.83 15.29 17.64
C ALA A 622 7.97 15.16 16.36
N LYS A 623 7.08 16.14 16.11
CA LYS A 623 6.32 16.27 14.88
C LYS A 623 7.20 16.24 13.63
N ASP A 624 8.37 16.85 13.64
CA ASP A 624 9.28 16.85 12.49
C ASP A 624 9.70 15.42 12.10
N CYS A 625 9.87 14.54 13.07
CA CYS A 625 10.12 13.13 12.85
C CYS A 625 8.85 12.40 12.41
N LEU A 626 7.77 12.58 13.18
CA LEU A 626 6.57 11.74 13.08
C LEU A 626 5.61 12.14 11.95
N MET A 627 5.70 13.35 11.41
CA MET A 627 4.88 13.83 10.29
C MET A 627 5.68 13.99 9.00
N LEU A 628 6.94 14.42 9.10
CA LEU A 628 7.74 14.84 7.94
C LEU A 628 8.98 13.97 7.75
N GLY A 629 9.30 13.13 8.73
CA GLY A 629 10.53 12.36 8.76
C GLY A 629 10.49 11.09 7.92
N ARG A 630 11.67 10.50 7.75
CA ARG A 630 11.88 9.19 7.17
C ARG A 630 11.85 8.13 8.26
N MET A 631 11.04 7.08 8.09
CA MET A 631 11.05 5.92 8.96
C MET A 631 12.33 5.12 8.76
N LEU A 632 12.98 4.73 9.86
CA LEU A 632 14.23 3.99 9.92
C LEU A 632 13.99 2.57 10.47
N HIS A 633 15.00 1.71 10.40
CA HIS A 633 14.97 0.41 11.08
C HIS A 633 14.72 0.62 12.58
N PRO A 634 13.69 -0.01 13.16
CA PRO A 634 13.45 0.03 14.58
C PRO A 634 14.51 -0.80 15.33
N PHE A 635 14.63 -0.57 16.63
CA PHE A 635 15.39 -1.46 17.50
C PHE A 635 14.64 -2.78 17.72
N GLU A 636 15.38 -3.87 17.84
CA GLU A 636 14.82 -5.11 18.39
C GLU A 636 14.66 -4.94 19.90
N LEU A 637 13.42 -4.73 20.32
CA LEU A 637 13.08 -4.54 21.72
C LEU A 637 12.61 -5.87 22.32
N LYS A 638 13.29 -6.33 23.35
CA LYS A 638 12.81 -7.45 24.17
C LYS A 638 11.75 -6.93 25.15
N THR A 639 10.51 -7.26 24.87
CA THR A 639 9.35 -6.88 25.69
C THR A 639 8.43 -8.08 25.85
N PRO A 640 7.65 -8.20 26.92
CA PRO A 640 6.62 -9.21 27.05
C PRO A 640 5.65 -9.14 25.85
N THR A 641 5.06 -10.27 25.50
CA THR A 641 3.98 -10.36 24.53
C THR A 641 2.64 -10.36 25.24
N LEU A 642 1.68 -9.68 24.66
CA LEU A 642 0.28 -9.67 25.08
C LEU A 642 -0.54 -10.57 24.14
N THR A 643 -1.44 -11.34 24.71
CA THR A 643 -2.49 -12.04 23.96
C THR A 643 -3.76 -11.21 24.08
N ILE A 644 -4.27 -10.69 22.97
CA ILE A 644 -5.42 -9.80 22.94
C ILE A 644 -6.50 -10.34 22.00
N ALA A 645 -7.75 -10.00 22.32
CA ALA A 645 -8.87 -10.25 21.42
C ALA A 645 -8.84 -9.22 20.29
N ALA A 646 -9.01 -9.67 19.04
CA ALA A 646 -9.00 -8.84 17.85
C ALA A 646 -10.20 -9.18 16.94
N PRO A 647 -10.85 -8.20 16.31
CA PRO A 647 -11.86 -8.47 15.30
C PRO A 647 -11.19 -9.06 14.05
N ALA A 648 -11.84 -10.00 13.42
CA ALA A 648 -11.43 -10.60 12.16
C ALA A 648 -12.61 -10.71 11.20
N GLN A 649 -12.39 -10.50 9.91
CA GLN A 649 -13.41 -10.70 8.89
C GLN A 649 -13.09 -11.92 8.04
N ARG A 650 -13.94 -12.94 8.07
CA ARG A 650 -13.79 -14.15 7.26
C ARG A 650 -15.04 -14.40 6.45
N GLY A 651 -14.88 -14.53 5.12
CA GLY A 651 -16.00 -14.76 4.21
C GLY A 651 -17.10 -13.70 4.32
N GLY A 652 -16.73 -12.43 4.57
CA GLY A 652 -17.67 -11.33 4.77
C GLY A 652 -18.29 -11.23 6.18
N LYS A 653 -18.04 -12.20 7.06
CA LYS A 653 -18.57 -12.21 8.44
C LYS A 653 -17.52 -11.77 9.44
N TRP A 654 -17.92 -10.92 10.37
CA TRP A 654 -17.09 -10.52 11.50
C TRP A 654 -17.05 -11.62 12.55
N THR A 655 -15.85 -11.96 12.99
CA THR A 655 -15.56 -12.92 14.06
C THR A 655 -14.59 -12.29 15.04
N GLN A 656 -14.43 -12.92 16.20
CA GLN A 656 -13.42 -12.54 17.17
C GLN A 656 -12.35 -13.64 17.22
N GLU A 657 -11.10 -13.22 17.17
CA GLU A 657 -9.93 -14.09 17.25
C GLU A 657 -8.95 -13.56 18.28
N THR A 658 -7.98 -14.37 18.67
CA THR A 658 -6.86 -13.95 19.51
C THR A 658 -5.64 -13.68 18.64
N MET A 659 -4.89 -12.63 19.01
CA MET A 659 -3.59 -12.32 18.43
C MET A 659 -2.55 -12.05 19.51
N THR A 660 -1.29 -12.22 19.19
CA THR A 660 -0.17 -11.82 20.04
C THR A 660 0.43 -10.52 19.50
N THR A 661 0.88 -9.64 20.40
CA THR A 661 1.52 -8.38 20.07
C THR A 661 2.55 -8.03 21.14
N PRO A 662 3.66 -7.33 20.82
CA PRO A 662 4.56 -6.79 21.84
C PRO A 662 3.83 -5.85 22.81
N ALA A 663 4.17 -5.88 24.09
CA ALA A 663 3.62 -4.98 25.09
C ALA A 663 4.08 -3.51 24.89
N VAL A 664 5.23 -3.32 24.28
CA VAL A 664 5.75 -2.02 23.88
C VAL A 664 6.02 -2.00 22.39
N LEU A 665 5.36 -1.07 21.67
CA LEU A 665 5.61 -0.81 20.27
C LEU A 665 6.73 0.23 20.11
N THR A 666 7.52 0.13 19.05
CA THR A 666 8.65 1.03 18.81
C THR A 666 8.80 1.41 17.34
N SER A 667 9.36 2.61 17.12
CA SER A 667 9.78 3.06 15.79
C SER A 667 10.98 4.01 15.88
N SER A 668 11.69 4.15 14.78
CA SER A 668 12.85 5.04 14.65
C SER A 668 12.69 5.95 13.44
N TRP A 669 13.17 7.19 13.54
CA TRP A 669 12.89 8.25 12.59
C TRP A 669 14.12 9.13 12.32
N LEU A 670 14.21 9.67 11.11
CA LEU A 670 15.12 10.74 10.74
C LEU A 670 14.31 11.96 10.32
N SER A 671 14.42 13.07 11.06
CA SER A 671 13.75 14.32 10.68
C SER A 671 14.38 14.96 9.44
N PRO A 672 13.67 15.87 8.74
CA PRO A 672 14.26 16.66 7.65
C PRO A 672 15.51 17.46 8.05
N SER A 673 15.61 17.83 9.32
CA SER A 673 16.77 18.56 9.88
C SER A 673 17.93 17.64 10.33
N GLY A 674 17.85 16.32 10.11
CA GLY A 674 18.89 15.35 10.47
C GLY A 674 18.87 14.86 11.92
N ARG A 675 17.87 15.23 12.72
CA ARG A 675 17.68 14.70 14.09
C ARG A 675 17.13 13.27 14.02
N ILE A 676 17.60 12.39 14.88
CA ILE A 676 17.14 11.00 14.99
C ILE A 676 16.16 10.91 16.16
N GLY A 677 14.98 10.37 15.91
CA GLY A 677 13.94 10.13 16.91
C GLY A 677 13.71 8.65 17.16
N HIS A 678 13.57 8.25 18.41
CA HIS A 678 13.19 6.89 18.80
C HIS A 678 11.94 6.95 19.69
N LEU A 679 10.90 6.23 19.28
CA LEU A 679 9.61 6.22 19.95
C LEU A 679 9.35 4.85 20.58
N PHE A 680 8.84 4.85 21.82
CA PHE A 680 8.41 3.67 22.56
C PHE A 680 7.01 3.93 23.12
N VAL A 681 6.08 3.01 22.92
CA VAL A 681 4.66 3.15 23.32
C VAL A 681 4.21 1.91 24.08
N ASN A 682 3.86 2.06 25.34
CA ASN A 682 3.33 0.97 26.16
C ASN A 682 1.83 0.78 25.90
N ILE A 683 1.44 -0.38 25.38
CA ILE A 683 0.04 -0.75 25.15
C ILE A 683 -0.52 -1.73 26.19
N ALA A 684 0.27 -2.12 27.17
CA ALA A 684 -0.16 -2.97 28.27
C ALA A 684 -0.94 -2.18 29.35
N GLU A 685 -1.67 -2.89 30.19
CA GLU A 685 -2.38 -2.34 31.35
C GLU A 685 -1.48 -2.15 32.58
N SER A 686 -0.24 -2.57 32.48
CA SER A 686 0.77 -2.44 33.54
C SER A 686 2.02 -1.73 33.03
N PRO A 687 2.80 -1.10 33.94
CA PRO A 687 4.06 -0.50 33.57
C PRO A 687 5.03 -1.51 32.97
N GLN A 688 5.68 -1.14 31.87
CA GLN A 688 6.62 -1.99 31.14
C GLN A 688 8.04 -1.45 31.18
N PRO A 689 9.05 -2.29 31.49
CA PRO A 689 10.43 -1.90 31.36
C PRO A 689 10.84 -1.85 29.89
N VAL A 690 11.63 -0.84 29.55
CA VAL A 690 12.29 -0.72 28.25
C VAL A 690 13.80 -0.68 28.51
N GLU A 691 14.51 -1.57 27.87
CA GLU A 691 15.97 -1.57 27.84
C GLU A 691 16.42 -1.74 26.38
N VAL A 692 17.19 -0.80 25.88
CA VAL A 692 17.69 -0.79 24.52
C VAL A 692 19.09 -0.17 24.46
N ASN A 693 19.93 -0.71 23.57
CA ASN A 693 21.17 -0.05 23.18
C ASN A 693 20.89 0.83 21.97
N LEU A 694 20.90 2.14 22.16
CA LEU A 694 20.86 3.11 21.07
C LEU A 694 22.22 3.03 20.37
N ASP A 695 22.28 2.30 19.27
CA ASP A 695 23.49 1.99 18.53
C ASP A 695 23.69 2.90 17.31
N THR A 696 24.71 2.61 16.52
CA THR A 696 25.06 3.37 15.32
C THR A 696 24.29 2.93 14.07
N ARG A 697 23.30 2.04 14.18
CA ARG A 697 22.51 1.54 13.05
C ARG A 697 21.88 2.68 12.22
N ASN A 698 21.40 3.72 12.95
CA ASN A 698 20.76 4.89 12.34
C ASN A 698 21.60 6.17 12.54
N ALA A 699 22.82 6.07 13.05
CA ALA A 699 23.68 7.19 13.43
C ALA A 699 25.13 6.92 13.02
N SER A 700 25.98 7.94 13.02
CA SER A 700 27.41 7.78 12.73
C SER A 700 28.20 7.40 13.99
N ALA A 701 29.00 6.33 13.93
CA ALA A 701 29.89 5.93 15.00
C ALA A 701 31.04 6.94 15.26
N ALA A 702 31.33 7.81 14.28
CA ALA A 702 32.39 8.82 14.39
C ALA A 702 31.92 10.12 15.03
N LYS A 703 30.64 10.23 15.42
CA LYS A 703 30.04 11.45 15.94
C LYS A 703 29.52 11.25 17.36
N SER A 704 29.53 12.34 18.13
CA SER A 704 28.88 12.39 19.42
C SER A 704 27.50 13.04 19.32
N TYR A 705 26.62 12.69 20.26
CA TYR A 705 25.23 13.10 20.26
C TYR A 705 24.81 13.65 21.63
N ASP A 706 23.95 14.65 21.57
CA ASP A 706 23.14 15.08 22.70
C ASP A 706 21.82 14.30 22.66
N GLY A 707 21.42 13.73 23.77
CA GLY A 707 20.18 12.98 23.92
C GLY A 707 19.18 13.72 24.79
N GLU A 708 17.94 13.82 24.32
CA GLU A 708 16.83 14.41 25.07
C GLU A 708 15.62 13.49 25.08
N ILE A 709 14.81 13.54 26.13
CA ILE A 709 13.63 12.70 26.31
C ILE A 709 12.37 13.52 26.51
N TYR A 710 11.29 13.10 25.88
CA TYR A 710 9.93 13.56 26.13
C TYR A 710 9.06 12.39 26.60
N ARG A 711 8.19 12.65 27.59
CA ARG A 711 7.23 11.68 28.14
C ARG A 711 5.82 12.24 28.02
N SER A 712 4.93 11.53 27.31
CA SER A 712 3.57 12.01 27.03
C SER A 712 2.68 12.13 28.28
N THR A 713 2.97 11.36 29.32
CA THR A 713 2.19 11.39 30.58
C THR A 713 2.45 12.63 31.42
N THR A 714 3.67 13.18 31.39
CA THR A 714 4.01 14.38 32.14
C THR A 714 3.66 15.67 31.39
N GLY A 715 3.52 15.59 30.04
CA GLY A 715 3.24 16.74 29.19
C GLY A 715 4.32 17.81 29.19
N GLU A 716 5.48 17.48 29.73
CA GLU A 716 6.57 18.40 29.93
C GLU A 716 7.48 18.52 28.71
N ILE A 717 8.29 19.60 28.69
CA ILE A 717 9.30 19.90 27.69
C ILE A 717 10.34 18.77 27.65
N PHE A 718 11.03 18.61 26.50
CA PHE A 718 12.18 17.71 26.39
C PHE A 718 13.20 17.96 27.50
N LYS A 719 13.61 16.90 28.19
CA LYS A 719 14.60 16.93 29.25
C LYS A 719 15.91 16.33 28.76
N PRO A 720 17.07 16.92 29.08
CA PRO A 720 18.37 16.33 28.76
C PRO A 720 18.53 14.94 29.38
N LEU A 721 18.99 13.97 28.60
CA LEU A 721 19.42 12.63 29.04
C LEU A 721 20.93 12.57 29.21
N TRP A 722 21.66 13.11 28.23
CA TRP A 722 23.11 13.20 28.21
C TRP A 722 23.57 14.27 27.23
N HIS A 723 24.83 14.64 27.37
CA HIS A 723 25.48 15.63 26.53
C HIS A 723 26.77 15.06 25.94
N ASN A 724 27.04 15.30 24.66
CA ASN A 724 28.26 14.98 23.95
C ASN A 724 28.75 13.52 24.15
N GLN A 725 27.87 12.55 23.89
CA GLN A 725 28.19 11.13 24.07
C GLN A 725 28.27 10.40 22.75
N MET A 726 29.22 9.46 22.67
CA MET A 726 29.33 8.50 21.57
C MET A 726 28.28 7.39 21.71
N LEU A 727 27.83 6.84 20.59
CA LEU A 727 27.00 5.63 20.55
C LEU A 727 27.91 4.39 20.43
N PRO A 728 27.52 3.20 20.91
CA PRO A 728 26.20 2.90 21.49
C PRO A 728 26.04 3.43 22.92
N LYS A 729 24.79 3.75 23.27
CA LYS A 729 24.41 4.18 24.60
C LYS A 729 23.24 3.36 25.12
N LYS A 730 23.41 2.76 26.31
CA LYS A 730 22.30 2.03 26.95
C LYS A 730 21.25 3.04 27.44
N PHE A 731 20.00 2.80 27.08
CA PHE A 731 18.83 3.51 27.59
C PHE A 731 17.93 2.53 28.34
N THR A 732 17.49 2.96 29.52
CA THR A 732 16.52 2.21 30.34
C THR A 732 15.43 3.14 30.81
N ALA A 733 14.19 2.70 30.74
CA ALA A 733 13.02 3.41 31.23
C ALA A 733 11.95 2.44 31.70
N LYS A 734 11.04 2.93 32.54
CA LYS A 734 9.76 2.28 32.86
C LYS A 734 8.68 3.15 32.25
N LEU A 735 7.86 2.58 31.38
CA LEU A 735 6.75 3.25 30.72
C LEU A 735 5.45 2.90 31.44
N GLU A 736 4.69 3.89 31.83
CA GLU A 736 3.35 3.71 32.40
C GLU A 736 2.34 3.24 31.34
N PRO A 737 1.19 2.66 31.71
CA PRO A 737 0.15 2.26 30.77
C PRO A 737 -0.27 3.42 29.85
N GLY A 738 -0.27 3.16 28.54
CA GLY A 738 -0.63 4.16 27.53
C GLY A 738 0.43 5.24 27.28
N GLU A 739 1.56 5.20 27.97
CA GLU A 739 2.60 6.21 27.83
C GLU A 739 3.38 6.04 26.52
N ALA A 740 3.64 7.18 25.87
CA ALA A 740 4.60 7.31 24.77
C ALA A 740 5.85 8.06 25.26
N VAL A 741 7.01 7.48 25.00
CA VAL A 741 8.32 8.07 25.29
C VAL A 741 9.05 8.30 23.97
N PHE A 742 9.49 9.53 23.73
CA PHE A 742 10.26 9.91 22.56
C PHE A 742 11.65 10.35 22.95
N ILE A 743 12.69 9.75 22.38
CA ILE A 743 14.08 10.14 22.56
C ILE A 743 14.52 10.81 21.27
N GLU A 744 15.06 12.01 21.39
CA GLU A 744 15.69 12.73 20.29
C GLU A 744 17.20 12.71 20.44
N LEU A 745 17.90 12.36 19.38
CA LEU A 745 19.35 12.47 19.26
C LEU A 745 19.68 13.57 18.24
N ARG A 746 20.52 14.49 18.66
CA ARG A 746 21.07 15.56 17.84
C ARG A 746 22.59 15.45 17.87
N GLU A 747 23.25 15.63 16.73
CA GLU A 747 24.69 15.68 16.65
C GLU A 747 25.20 16.84 17.52
N SER A 748 26.16 16.57 18.39
CA SER A 748 26.69 17.57 19.31
C SER A 748 27.48 18.65 18.57
N GLY A 749 27.17 19.92 18.86
CA GLY A 749 27.79 21.06 18.20
C GLY A 749 27.06 21.62 17.01
N GLN A 750 25.88 21.06 16.67
CA GLN A 750 24.98 21.63 15.64
C GLN A 750 23.91 22.54 16.23
#